data_3e0ded00959cb46b0383e4485220306d
#
_entry.id   3e0ded00959cb46b0383e4485220306d
#
_cell.length_a   1.000
_cell.length_b   1.000
_cell.length_c   1.000
_cell.angle_alpha   90.00
_cell.angle_beta   90.00
_cell.angle_gamma   90.00
#
_symmetry.space_group_name_H-M   'P 1'
#
loop_
_entity.id
_entity.type
_entity.pdbx_description
1 polymer ?
#
loop_
_entity_poly.entity_id
_entity_poly.type
_entity_poly.pdbx_seq_one_letter_code
_entity_poly.pdbx_strand_id
1 'polypeptide(L)'
;MKKLMVIDGSSLLYRAFFALPPLQNALGVPTNAVYGFLTMLTKLYEEINPDYIAVAFDKGKETFRMDIYEDYKGTRQSAPDELRPQFSLIREVLESLGIIVIEEEGFEGDDIIGSLSKKWGSSDLAVHIITGDRDNLQLVDEYTSVFLTKKGITDMLHVTMANMEELYGYGPQMVIEMKSLMGDSSDNIPGVPGVGEKTALKLLNQYGTLEGVYEHIEEQKGKLKERLLDNKDLAFISHQLATIKTDMDMPYELEQFIPVVHRSEVTPLFEKLGFHAVTPRLLKAMGVAEEGTLFDQFLAPPAEEIELTHVTEVPREFYEDKVISLVLKEAGTHPFRTIEALYLYNGDTQLVVNGFVDVAHLETVFEGAKELVTDNAKLLFEVLGTETTGRISILKEDSVHIKDLTLMAYLLDPTRANYGMTYLCERFGQPSIPATENETEWALQAQALYHMHEKATEEMEVAGVWDLYRDIELPLLRTLCVLEKNGIYIDVDQLHTTLERFKVEVSELQEKIFTLAGETFNINSPKQLGVILFEKLQLPVIKKTKTGYSTDAEVLDMLRNDHEIVEQILAYRSVVKLVSTYLEGFEGLVNPHTNRIHTSFNQMVTATGRLSSSDPNLQNIPVRSEKGREIRALFKPHDGYDMFVSADYSQIELRILAHLSEDPALIQAFKNGEDIHRFTAAEVLGKSLEEVTPLERSHAKAINFGIIYGISDFGLSRDLGITRAEAKEYIELYFSRYPQIKGYMDRMVQEAHESGSVRTMFGRVRPLPDINSRNFNRRSFAERTAMNTPIQGTAADIIKLAMNQVEQALEEQGLQSRILLQVHDELVLEVVESEQEQVETLLRNCMEQVVTLRVPLQVDVHSAQNWADVK
;
A
#
# COMPACT_ATOMS: atom_id res chain seq x y z
N MET A 1 38.79 -5.16 -13.77
CA MET A 1 38.14 -6.11 -14.68
C MET A 1 36.89 -5.46 -15.17
N LYS A 2 36.67 -5.32 -16.46
CA LYS A 2 35.42 -4.80 -17.03
C LYS A 2 34.28 -5.76 -16.78
N LYS A 3 33.05 -5.27 -16.87
CA LYS A 3 31.86 -6.06 -16.54
C LYS A 3 30.84 -5.98 -17.68
N LEU A 4 30.38 -7.14 -18.15
CA LEU A 4 29.27 -7.28 -19.07
C LEU A 4 28.06 -7.81 -18.28
N MET A 5 26.97 -7.05 -18.27
CA MET A 5 25.69 -7.46 -17.70
C MET A 5 24.77 -7.99 -18.80
N VAL A 6 24.38 -9.25 -18.70
CA VAL A 6 23.45 -9.90 -19.63
C VAL A 6 22.15 -10.21 -18.90
N ILE A 7 21.04 -9.65 -19.37
CA ILE A 7 19.76 -9.72 -18.69
C ILE A 7 18.80 -10.65 -19.45
N ASP A 8 18.20 -11.58 -18.73
CA ASP A 8 17.03 -12.32 -19.18
C ASP A 8 15.79 -11.41 -19.11
N GLY A 9 15.48 -10.80 -20.25
CA GLY A 9 14.41 -9.83 -20.37
C GLY A 9 13.03 -10.41 -20.12
N SER A 10 12.78 -11.65 -20.63
CA SER A 10 11.53 -12.37 -20.43
C SER A 10 11.29 -12.64 -18.95
N SER A 11 12.25 -13.23 -18.26
CA SER A 11 12.15 -13.57 -16.85
C SER A 11 11.94 -12.35 -15.96
N LEU A 12 12.72 -11.28 -16.17
CA LEU A 12 12.59 -10.06 -15.38
C LEU A 12 11.25 -9.33 -15.62
N LEU A 13 10.77 -9.30 -16.86
CA LEU A 13 9.49 -8.66 -17.20
C LEU A 13 8.30 -9.40 -16.56
N TYR A 14 8.29 -10.73 -16.64
CA TYR A 14 7.29 -11.56 -15.94
C TYR A 14 7.36 -11.33 -14.43
N ARG A 15 8.56 -11.30 -13.88
CA ARG A 15 8.78 -11.05 -12.45
C ARG A 15 8.19 -9.72 -12.01
N ALA A 16 8.51 -8.64 -12.72
CA ALA A 16 8.01 -7.31 -12.47
C ALA A 16 6.49 -7.24 -12.53
N PHE A 17 5.88 -7.88 -13.52
CA PHE A 17 4.44 -7.92 -13.69
C PHE A 17 3.70 -8.52 -12.49
N PHE A 18 4.21 -9.65 -11.96
CA PHE A 18 3.57 -10.32 -10.83
C PHE A 18 3.95 -9.76 -9.46
N ALA A 19 5.04 -9.00 -9.36
CA ALA A 19 5.51 -8.42 -8.11
C ALA A 19 4.86 -7.06 -7.78
N LEU A 20 4.44 -6.32 -8.80
CA LEU A 20 3.83 -5.00 -8.64
C LEU A 20 2.30 -5.02 -8.85
N PRO A 21 1.56 -4.15 -8.15
CA PRO A 21 0.16 -3.96 -8.47
C PRO A 21 -0.01 -3.44 -9.91
N PRO A 22 -1.20 -3.59 -10.51
CA PRO A 22 -1.48 -3.02 -11.82
C PRO A 22 -1.25 -1.51 -11.84
N LEU A 23 -0.36 -1.06 -12.73
CA LEU A 23 -0.11 0.35 -13.03
C LEU A 23 -0.47 0.60 -14.50
N GLN A 24 -0.97 1.79 -14.78
CA GLN A 24 -1.32 2.24 -16.13
C GLN A 24 -0.88 3.69 -16.30
N ASN A 25 -0.51 4.07 -17.54
CA ASN A 25 -0.27 5.46 -17.86
C ASN A 25 -1.60 6.23 -18.03
N ALA A 26 -1.53 7.52 -18.26
CA ALA A 26 -2.70 8.40 -18.48
C ALA A 26 -3.64 7.95 -19.62
N LEU A 27 -3.13 7.14 -20.57
CA LEU A 27 -3.89 6.60 -21.70
C LEU A 27 -4.48 5.20 -21.41
N GLY A 28 -4.34 4.68 -20.19
CA GLY A 28 -4.84 3.37 -19.78
C GLY A 28 -3.98 2.19 -20.26
N VAL A 29 -2.77 2.43 -20.75
CA VAL A 29 -1.83 1.36 -21.14
C VAL A 29 -1.19 0.76 -19.90
N PRO A 30 -1.21 -0.57 -19.71
CA PRO A 30 -0.54 -1.22 -18.59
C PRO A 30 0.98 -1.00 -18.64
N THR A 31 1.57 -0.59 -17.51
CA THR A 31 3.00 -0.20 -17.41
C THR A 31 3.73 -0.81 -16.21
N ASN A 32 3.05 -1.56 -15.35
CA ASN A 32 3.64 -2.11 -14.12
C ASN A 32 4.87 -3.02 -14.37
N ALA A 33 4.85 -3.85 -15.41
CA ALA A 33 5.98 -4.72 -15.72
C ALA A 33 7.20 -3.91 -16.19
N VAL A 34 6.99 -2.91 -17.05
CA VAL A 34 8.05 -2.03 -17.54
C VAL A 34 8.63 -1.20 -16.39
N TYR A 35 7.78 -0.59 -15.56
CA TYR A 35 8.21 0.17 -14.40
C TYR A 35 9.04 -0.66 -13.41
N GLY A 36 8.57 -1.89 -13.12
CA GLY A 36 9.31 -2.81 -12.24
C GLY A 36 10.62 -3.27 -12.85
N PHE A 37 10.67 -3.51 -14.15
CA PHE A 37 11.91 -3.83 -14.87
C PHE A 37 12.93 -2.69 -14.76
N LEU A 38 12.52 -1.44 -14.99
CA LEU A 38 13.39 -0.28 -14.86
C LEU A 38 13.88 -0.06 -13.42
N THR A 39 13.04 -0.34 -12.44
CA THR A 39 13.42 -0.28 -11.02
C THR A 39 14.51 -1.32 -10.69
N MET A 40 14.39 -2.56 -11.22
CA MET A 40 15.41 -3.58 -11.09
C MET A 40 16.69 -3.18 -11.82
N LEU A 41 16.57 -2.67 -13.04
CA LEU A 41 17.69 -2.20 -13.85
C LEU A 41 18.48 -1.08 -13.14
N THR A 42 17.77 -0.12 -12.54
CA THR A 42 18.39 0.96 -11.75
C THR A 42 19.26 0.37 -10.63
N LYS A 43 18.70 -0.54 -9.84
CA LYS A 43 19.42 -1.19 -8.73
C LYS A 43 20.64 -1.99 -9.22
N LEU A 44 20.51 -2.70 -10.34
CA LEU A 44 21.60 -3.47 -10.93
C LEU A 44 22.74 -2.57 -11.39
N TYR A 45 22.43 -1.42 -11.96
CA TYR A 45 23.46 -0.42 -12.29
C TYR A 45 24.15 0.10 -11.04
N GLU A 46 23.41 0.42 -9.96
CA GLU A 46 23.98 0.87 -8.68
C GLU A 46 24.88 -0.20 -8.04
N GLU A 47 24.52 -1.50 -8.14
CA GLU A 47 25.24 -2.60 -7.49
C GLU A 47 26.41 -3.14 -8.32
N ILE A 48 26.22 -3.33 -9.63
CA ILE A 48 27.19 -3.97 -10.53
C ILE A 48 28.11 -2.92 -11.17
N ASN A 49 27.56 -1.76 -11.53
CA ASN A 49 28.22 -0.72 -12.33
C ASN A 49 28.84 -1.32 -13.61
N PRO A 50 28.03 -1.79 -14.59
CA PRO A 50 28.48 -2.50 -15.76
C PRO A 50 29.09 -1.55 -16.81
N ASP A 51 30.14 -2.02 -17.51
CA ASP A 51 30.71 -1.33 -18.67
C ASP A 51 29.93 -1.61 -19.94
N TYR A 52 29.27 -2.79 -20.00
CA TYR A 52 28.54 -3.31 -21.15
C TYR A 52 27.24 -3.94 -20.71
N ILE A 53 26.18 -3.81 -21.51
CA ILE A 53 24.86 -4.38 -21.22
C ILE A 53 24.17 -4.93 -22.46
N ALA A 54 23.54 -6.09 -22.32
CA ALA A 54 22.67 -6.68 -23.33
C ALA A 54 21.44 -7.29 -22.65
N VAL A 55 20.30 -7.26 -23.34
CA VAL A 55 19.05 -7.89 -22.87
C VAL A 55 18.59 -8.92 -23.89
N ALA A 56 18.43 -10.16 -23.45
CA ALA A 56 17.94 -11.26 -24.29
C ALA A 56 16.45 -11.49 -24.07
N PHE A 57 15.68 -11.66 -25.17
CA PHE A 57 14.28 -12.06 -25.12
C PHE A 57 14.03 -13.30 -25.98
N ASP A 58 13.01 -14.06 -25.63
CA ASP A 58 12.49 -15.13 -26.47
C ASP A 58 11.79 -14.55 -27.69
N LYS A 59 12.11 -15.07 -28.90
CA LYS A 59 11.44 -14.69 -30.15
C LYS A 59 10.45 -15.77 -30.61
N GLY A 60 9.24 -15.68 -30.07
CA GLY A 60 8.19 -16.64 -30.44
C GLY A 60 8.09 -17.84 -29.52
N LYS A 61 7.40 -18.90 -30.01
CA LYS A 61 7.16 -20.12 -29.23
C LYS A 61 7.92 -21.33 -29.77
N GLU A 62 8.24 -21.30 -31.07
CA GLU A 62 8.89 -22.44 -31.76
C GLU A 62 10.40 -22.39 -31.52
N THR A 63 10.93 -23.42 -30.89
CA THR A 63 12.38 -23.55 -30.62
C THR A 63 12.83 -24.93 -31.07
N PHE A 64 14.13 -25.11 -31.37
CA PHE A 64 14.73 -26.39 -31.75
C PHE A 64 14.46 -27.51 -30.72
N ARG A 65 14.11 -27.17 -29.47
CA ARG A 65 13.77 -28.12 -28.42
C ARG A 65 12.43 -28.82 -28.69
N MET A 66 11.52 -28.17 -29.42
CA MET A 66 10.26 -28.77 -29.83
C MET A 66 10.46 -29.85 -30.90
N ASP A 67 11.52 -29.75 -31.74
CA ASP A 67 11.91 -30.80 -32.66
C ASP A 67 12.46 -32.04 -31.94
N ILE A 68 13.06 -31.84 -30.75
CA ILE A 68 13.54 -32.95 -29.90
C ILE A 68 12.41 -33.58 -29.10
N TYR A 69 11.48 -32.77 -28.59
CA TYR A 69 10.34 -33.22 -27.76
C TYR A 69 9.12 -32.35 -28.00
N GLU A 70 8.09 -32.86 -28.67
CA GLU A 70 6.90 -32.14 -29.12
C GLU A 70 6.14 -31.45 -27.96
N ASP A 71 6.12 -32.07 -26.77
CA ASP A 71 5.43 -31.54 -25.58
C ASP A 71 6.27 -30.56 -24.77
N TYR A 72 7.45 -30.14 -25.21
CA TYR A 72 8.29 -29.18 -24.52
C TYR A 72 7.56 -27.87 -24.32
N LYS A 73 7.52 -27.35 -23.05
CA LYS A 73 6.76 -26.18 -22.64
C LYS A 73 5.26 -26.22 -22.97
N GLY A 74 4.71 -27.38 -23.36
CA GLY A 74 3.30 -27.53 -23.75
C GLY A 74 2.29 -27.19 -22.64
N THR A 75 2.70 -27.21 -21.38
CA THR A 75 1.88 -26.87 -20.20
C THR A 75 1.89 -25.38 -19.84
N ARG A 76 2.74 -24.56 -20.47
CA ARG A 76 2.84 -23.13 -20.19
C ARG A 76 1.59 -22.39 -20.65
N GLN A 77 1.01 -21.61 -19.74
CA GLN A 77 -0.11 -20.72 -20.06
C GLN A 77 0.37 -19.53 -20.90
N SER A 78 -0.52 -19.00 -21.74
CA SER A 78 -0.23 -17.77 -22.49
C SER A 78 -0.04 -16.58 -21.55
N ALA A 79 0.79 -15.61 -21.95
CA ALA A 79 0.99 -14.39 -21.20
C ALA A 79 -0.36 -13.67 -20.92
N PRO A 80 -0.56 -13.11 -19.71
CA PRO A 80 -1.72 -12.29 -19.40
C PRO A 80 -1.95 -11.18 -20.42
N ASP A 81 -3.20 -10.84 -20.68
CA ASP A 81 -3.55 -9.83 -21.69
C ASP A 81 -2.94 -8.47 -21.39
N GLU A 82 -2.82 -8.10 -20.10
CA GLU A 82 -2.18 -6.86 -19.65
C GLU A 82 -0.65 -6.88 -19.76
N LEU A 83 -0.03 -8.05 -19.80
CA LEU A 83 1.42 -8.18 -19.97
C LEU A 83 1.84 -8.13 -21.44
N ARG A 84 1.03 -8.65 -22.37
CA ARG A 84 1.38 -8.71 -23.80
C ARG A 84 1.82 -7.38 -24.41
N PRO A 85 1.10 -6.25 -24.22
CA PRO A 85 1.53 -4.97 -24.79
C PRO A 85 2.84 -4.46 -24.14
N GLN A 86 3.16 -4.89 -22.93
CA GLN A 86 4.37 -4.45 -22.24
C GLN A 86 5.66 -5.08 -22.79
N PHE A 87 5.59 -6.19 -23.52
CA PHE A 87 6.74 -6.73 -24.25
C PHE A 87 7.22 -5.81 -25.38
N SER A 88 6.32 -5.20 -26.13
CA SER A 88 6.69 -4.20 -27.16
C SER A 88 7.18 -2.93 -26.51
N LEU A 89 6.53 -2.51 -25.43
CA LEU A 89 6.84 -1.29 -24.70
C LEU A 89 8.23 -1.35 -24.05
N ILE A 90 8.61 -2.49 -23.44
CA ILE A 90 9.96 -2.60 -22.84
C ILE A 90 11.06 -2.55 -23.89
N ARG A 91 10.83 -3.07 -25.11
CA ARG A 91 11.81 -2.97 -26.21
C ARG A 91 12.01 -1.51 -26.62
N GLU A 92 10.92 -0.76 -26.83
CA GLU A 92 10.96 0.67 -27.12
C GLU A 92 11.74 1.46 -26.05
N VAL A 93 11.50 1.13 -24.80
CA VAL A 93 12.17 1.74 -23.63
C VAL A 93 13.67 1.38 -23.59
N LEU A 94 14.03 0.13 -23.80
CA LEU A 94 15.45 -0.29 -23.82
C LEU A 94 16.20 0.30 -25.00
N GLU A 95 15.57 0.39 -26.16
CA GLU A 95 16.13 1.03 -27.37
C GLU A 95 16.39 2.53 -27.13
N SER A 96 15.46 3.24 -26.50
CA SER A 96 15.64 4.65 -26.11
C SER A 96 16.79 4.86 -25.11
N LEU A 97 17.10 3.85 -24.28
CA LEU A 97 18.24 3.84 -23.37
C LEU A 97 19.55 3.41 -24.05
N GLY A 98 19.53 3.17 -25.36
CA GLY A 98 20.69 2.67 -26.10
C GLY A 98 21.14 1.25 -25.68
N ILE A 99 20.23 0.47 -25.09
CA ILE A 99 20.50 -0.91 -24.66
C ILE A 99 20.08 -1.87 -25.76
N ILE A 100 21.02 -2.70 -26.21
CA ILE A 100 20.75 -3.70 -27.25
C ILE A 100 19.85 -4.80 -26.73
N VAL A 101 18.76 -5.04 -27.46
CA VAL A 101 17.87 -6.19 -27.30
C VAL A 101 18.22 -7.24 -28.32
N ILE A 102 18.45 -8.48 -27.88
CA ILE A 102 18.83 -9.61 -28.76
C ILE A 102 17.71 -10.64 -28.73
N GLU A 103 17.27 -11.04 -29.92
CA GLU A 103 16.23 -12.06 -30.15
C GLU A 103 16.61 -12.88 -31.38
N GLU A 104 16.63 -14.21 -31.28
CA GLU A 104 16.94 -15.11 -32.37
C GLU A 104 15.83 -16.12 -32.61
N GLU A 105 15.46 -16.32 -33.88
CA GLU A 105 14.39 -17.24 -34.26
C GLU A 105 14.82 -18.70 -34.06
N GLY A 106 14.00 -19.51 -33.45
CA GLY A 106 14.30 -20.92 -33.15
C GLY A 106 15.16 -21.16 -31.90
N PHE A 107 15.58 -20.10 -31.20
CA PHE A 107 16.34 -20.17 -29.95
C PHE A 107 15.61 -19.45 -28.80
N GLU A 108 15.99 -19.80 -27.59
CA GLU A 108 15.46 -19.19 -26.37
C GLU A 108 16.42 -18.10 -25.85
N GLY A 109 15.90 -17.19 -25.01
CA GLY A 109 16.72 -16.17 -24.37
C GLY A 109 17.91 -16.74 -23.60
N ASP A 110 17.76 -17.90 -22.96
CA ASP A 110 18.83 -18.59 -22.25
C ASP A 110 19.97 -19.05 -23.16
N ASP A 111 19.67 -19.45 -24.42
CA ASP A 111 20.70 -19.86 -25.40
C ASP A 111 21.52 -18.64 -25.86
N ILE A 112 20.87 -17.48 -26.03
CA ILE A 112 21.53 -16.21 -26.31
C ILE A 112 22.43 -15.82 -25.15
N ILE A 113 21.93 -15.87 -23.91
CA ILE A 113 22.68 -15.58 -22.67
C ILE A 113 23.90 -16.49 -22.55
N GLY A 114 23.71 -17.80 -22.75
CA GLY A 114 24.77 -18.80 -22.71
C GLY A 114 25.86 -18.54 -23.75
N SER A 115 25.46 -18.22 -24.98
CA SER A 115 26.40 -17.93 -26.07
C SER A 115 27.17 -16.62 -25.86
N LEU A 116 26.51 -15.57 -25.34
CA LEU A 116 27.18 -14.31 -25.00
C LEU A 116 28.16 -14.50 -23.83
N SER A 117 27.77 -15.24 -22.78
CA SER A 117 28.64 -15.47 -21.63
C SER A 117 29.90 -16.24 -22.02
N LYS A 118 29.76 -17.25 -22.89
CA LYS A 118 30.89 -18.06 -23.36
C LYS A 118 31.77 -17.33 -24.33
N LYS A 119 31.21 -16.46 -25.19
CA LYS A 119 32.00 -15.67 -26.15
C LYS A 119 32.87 -14.62 -25.45
N TRP A 120 32.36 -13.97 -24.39
CA TRP A 120 32.96 -12.77 -23.80
C TRP A 120 33.63 -12.99 -22.43
N GLY A 121 33.22 -14.00 -21.66
CA GLY A 121 33.82 -14.30 -20.35
C GLY A 121 35.32 -14.58 -20.44
N SER A 122 36.13 -13.77 -19.73
CA SER A 122 37.57 -13.86 -19.76
C SER A 122 38.22 -13.20 -18.53
N SER A 123 39.51 -13.37 -18.36
CA SER A 123 40.27 -12.72 -17.28
C SER A 123 40.16 -11.20 -17.26
N ASP A 124 39.81 -10.57 -18.38
CA ASP A 124 39.72 -9.12 -18.53
C ASP A 124 38.25 -8.65 -18.45
N LEU A 125 37.26 -9.55 -18.65
CA LEU A 125 35.84 -9.25 -18.69
C LEU A 125 35.00 -10.24 -17.87
N ALA A 126 34.44 -9.79 -16.75
CA ALA A 126 33.47 -10.56 -15.98
C ALA A 126 32.09 -10.47 -16.61
N VAL A 127 31.37 -11.60 -16.69
CA VAL A 127 29.99 -11.66 -17.15
C VAL A 127 29.06 -11.88 -15.96
N HIS A 128 28.05 -11.01 -15.83
CA HIS A 128 27.01 -11.09 -14.83
C HIS A 128 25.67 -11.36 -15.50
N ILE A 129 25.15 -12.56 -15.33
CA ILE A 129 23.84 -12.98 -15.87
C ILE A 129 22.76 -12.61 -14.85
N ILE A 130 21.72 -11.90 -15.27
CA ILE A 130 20.60 -11.48 -14.43
C ILE A 130 19.34 -12.22 -14.87
N THR A 131 18.83 -13.12 -14.04
CA THR A 131 17.68 -13.95 -14.37
C THR A 131 16.87 -14.37 -13.13
N GLY A 132 15.66 -14.82 -13.32
CA GLY A 132 14.87 -15.56 -12.32
C GLY A 132 14.95 -17.08 -12.49
N ASP A 133 15.58 -17.55 -13.55
CA ASP A 133 15.67 -18.97 -13.89
C ASP A 133 16.95 -19.61 -13.35
N ARG A 134 16.77 -20.72 -12.63
CA ARG A 134 17.90 -21.49 -12.09
C ARG A 134 18.66 -22.29 -13.13
N ASP A 135 18.11 -22.44 -14.31
CA ASP A 135 18.79 -23.18 -15.40
C ASP A 135 20.08 -22.49 -15.82
N ASN A 136 20.10 -21.16 -15.73
CA ASN A 136 21.29 -20.36 -15.97
C ASN A 136 22.46 -20.62 -14.98
N LEU A 137 22.21 -21.33 -13.87
CA LEU A 137 23.27 -21.74 -12.95
C LEU A 137 24.27 -22.69 -13.59
N GLN A 138 23.89 -23.40 -14.66
CA GLN A 138 24.81 -24.23 -15.46
C GLN A 138 25.91 -23.41 -16.16
N LEU A 139 25.69 -22.08 -16.32
CA LEU A 139 26.61 -21.17 -17.00
C LEU A 139 27.66 -20.56 -16.07
N VAL A 140 27.57 -20.80 -14.76
CA VAL A 140 28.51 -20.29 -13.77
C VAL A 140 29.90 -20.92 -14.01
N ASP A 141 30.92 -20.06 -14.19
CA ASP A 141 32.32 -20.47 -14.34
C ASP A 141 33.24 -19.45 -13.65
N GLU A 142 34.55 -19.48 -13.98
CA GLU A 142 35.53 -18.59 -13.40
C GLU A 142 35.30 -17.11 -13.74
N TYR A 143 34.64 -16.81 -14.87
CA TYR A 143 34.42 -15.46 -15.39
C TYR A 143 32.94 -15.08 -15.43
N THR A 144 32.04 -16.01 -15.21
CA THR A 144 30.58 -15.86 -15.31
C THR A 144 29.93 -16.12 -13.97
N SER A 145 29.10 -15.20 -13.50
CA SER A 145 28.28 -15.31 -12.29
C SER A 145 26.82 -15.00 -12.58
N VAL A 146 25.92 -15.51 -11.73
CA VAL A 146 24.47 -15.36 -11.90
C VAL A 146 23.88 -14.60 -10.73
N PHE A 147 23.10 -13.55 -11.01
CA PHE A 147 22.23 -12.85 -10.07
C PHE A 147 20.82 -13.39 -10.22
N LEU A 148 20.41 -14.23 -9.28
CA LEU A 148 19.07 -14.82 -9.25
C LEU A 148 18.11 -13.93 -8.46
N THR A 149 16.97 -13.58 -9.06
CA THR A 149 15.90 -12.87 -8.35
C THR A 149 15.24 -13.80 -7.30
N LYS A 150 15.13 -13.35 -6.03
CA LYS A 150 14.51 -14.09 -4.93
C LYS A 150 13.06 -13.67 -4.72
N LYS A 151 12.81 -12.65 -3.91
CA LYS A 151 11.47 -12.18 -3.52
C LYS A 151 11.28 -10.70 -3.88
N GLY A 152 10.13 -10.37 -4.49
CA GLY A 152 9.90 -9.00 -4.97
C GLY A 152 10.77 -8.63 -6.18
N ILE A 153 11.04 -7.35 -6.38
CA ILE A 153 11.81 -6.81 -7.51
C ILE A 153 13.24 -6.40 -7.15
N THR A 154 13.63 -6.42 -5.87
CA THR A 154 14.92 -5.89 -5.41
C THR A 154 15.81 -6.91 -4.69
N ASP A 155 15.30 -8.09 -4.33
CA ASP A 155 16.07 -9.10 -3.60
C ASP A 155 16.72 -10.09 -4.59
N MET A 156 18.06 -10.07 -4.69
CA MET A 156 18.83 -10.92 -5.61
C MET A 156 19.87 -11.72 -4.86
N LEU A 157 20.13 -12.94 -5.33
CA LEU A 157 21.19 -13.83 -4.84
C LEU A 157 22.32 -13.86 -5.85
N HIS A 158 23.49 -13.40 -5.48
CA HIS A 158 24.67 -13.50 -6.31
C HIS A 158 25.30 -14.90 -6.15
N VAL A 159 25.27 -15.69 -7.22
CA VAL A 159 25.82 -17.04 -7.30
C VAL A 159 27.09 -17.02 -8.14
N THR A 160 28.16 -17.51 -7.56
CA THR A 160 29.50 -17.59 -8.16
C THR A 160 30.03 -19.02 -8.04
N MET A 161 31.07 -19.35 -8.78
CA MET A 161 31.76 -20.63 -8.65
C MET A 161 32.19 -20.92 -7.19
N ALA A 162 32.53 -19.89 -6.43
CA ALA A 162 33.04 -20.02 -5.06
C ALA A 162 31.95 -20.36 -4.02
N ASN A 163 30.71 -19.92 -4.23
CA ASN A 163 29.62 -20.10 -3.25
C ASN A 163 28.51 -21.05 -3.69
N MET A 164 28.52 -21.54 -4.94
CA MET A 164 27.43 -22.35 -5.46
C MET A 164 27.30 -23.70 -4.73
N GLU A 165 28.41 -24.34 -4.40
CA GLU A 165 28.39 -25.62 -3.69
C GLU A 165 27.85 -25.48 -2.26
N GLU A 166 28.16 -24.38 -1.58
CA GLU A 166 27.59 -24.05 -0.27
C GLU A 166 26.07 -23.78 -0.34
N LEU A 167 25.64 -23.08 -1.40
CA LEU A 167 24.22 -22.67 -1.56
C LEU A 167 23.31 -23.80 -2.03
N TYR A 168 23.81 -24.69 -2.88
CA TYR A 168 22.99 -25.70 -3.56
C TYR A 168 23.43 -27.15 -3.29
N GLY A 169 24.61 -27.36 -2.73
CA GLY A 169 25.17 -28.68 -2.49
C GLY A 169 25.81 -29.34 -3.73
N TYR A 170 25.92 -28.59 -4.84
CA TYR A 170 26.51 -29.08 -6.10
C TYR A 170 27.05 -27.92 -6.96
N GLY A 171 27.94 -28.23 -7.91
CA GLY A 171 28.49 -27.25 -8.83
C GLY A 171 27.69 -27.10 -10.14
N PRO A 172 28.09 -26.14 -11.02
CA PRO A 172 27.35 -25.79 -12.23
C PRO A 172 27.09 -26.97 -13.19
N GLN A 173 28.04 -27.86 -13.37
CA GLN A 173 27.91 -29.02 -14.25
C GLN A 173 26.78 -29.97 -13.82
N MET A 174 26.46 -30.01 -12.53
CA MET A 174 25.43 -30.88 -12.01
C MET A 174 24.01 -30.40 -12.26
N VAL A 175 23.81 -29.16 -12.66
CA VAL A 175 22.48 -28.60 -12.95
C VAL A 175 21.78 -29.37 -14.07
N ILE A 176 22.49 -29.60 -15.17
CA ILE A 176 21.96 -30.37 -16.32
C ILE A 176 21.71 -31.82 -15.92
N GLU A 177 22.68 -32.41 -15.24
CA GLU A 177 22.62 -33.83 -14.81
C GLU A 177 21.44 -34.07 -13.87
N MET A 178 21.19 -33.14 -12.93
CA MET A 178 20.04 -33.23 -12.04
C MET A 178 18.72 -33.18 -12.81
N LYS A 179 18.57 -32.22 -13.73
CA LYS A 179 17.36 -32.13 -14.56
C LYS A 179 17.16 -33.29 -15.50
N SER A 180 18.22 -33.91 -15.98
CA SER A 180 18.16 -35.10 -16.82
C SER A 180 17.49 -36.26 -16.09
N LEU A 181 17.74 -36.42 -14.81
CA LEU A 181 17.18 -37.49 -13.99
C LEU A 181 15.81 -37.13 -13.36
N MET A 182 15.67 -35.91 -12.79
CA MET A 182 14.46 -35.52 -12.08
C MET A 182 13.38 -34.92 -12.97
N GLY A 183 13.74 -34.45 -14.16
CA GLY A 183 12.86 -33.67 -15.03
C GLY A 183 12.64 -32.24 -14.50
N ASP A 184 11.83 -31.48 -15.24
CA ASP A 184 11.34 -30.18 -14.85
C ASP A 184 9.88 -29.97 -15.27
N SER A 185 9.01 -29.83 -14.26
CA SER A 185 7.57 -29.64 -14.50
C SER A 185 7.22 -28.27 -15.07
N SER A 186 8.09 -27.25 -14.92
CA SER A 186 7.84 -25.91 -15.45
C SER A 186 8.01 -25.86 -16.97
N ASP A 187 8.96 -26.62 -17.49
CA ASP A 187 9.26 -26.70 -18.92
C ASP A 187 8.79 -28.02 -19.56
N ASN A 188 8.09 -28.81 -18.78
CA ASN A 188 7.61 -30.13 -19.21
C ASN A 188 8.74 -31.08 -19.67
N ILE A 189 9.89 -30.99 -19.01
CA ILE A 189 11.01 -31.90 -19.22
C ILE A 189 10.72 -33.21 -18.47
N PRO A 190 10.65 -34.37 -19.14
CA PRO A 190 10.09 -35.59 -18.53
C PRO A 190 10.94 -36.18 -17.41
N GLY A 191 12.28 -36.15 -17.52
CA GLY A 191 13.16 -36.86 -16.60
C GLY A 191 12.88 -38.39 -16.54
N VAL A 192 13.29 -39.01 -15.43
CA VAL A 192 12.97 -40.39 -15.10
C VAL A 192 11.79 -40.41 -14.12
N PRO A 193 10.58 -40.87 -14.51
CA PRO A 193 9.39 -40.86 -13.66
C PRO A 193 9.64 -41.55 -12.31
N GLY A 194 9.42 -40.77 -11.20
CA GLY A 194 9.60 -41.21 -9.84
C GLY A 194 11.05 -41.16 -9.31
N VAL A 195 11.93 -40.48 -10.04
CA VAL A 195 13.23 -40.01 -9.54
C VAL A 195 13.10 -38.51 -9.18
N GLY A 196 13.16 -38.21 -7.89
CA GLY A 196 13.14 -36.85 -7.42
C GLY A 196 14.53 -36.34 -7.03
N GLU A 197 14.63 -35.07 -6.66
CA GLU A 197 15.87 -34.33 -6.37
C GLU A 197 16.86 -35.10 -5.48
N LYS A 198 16.38 -35.66 -4.34
CA LYS A 198 17.23 -36.41 -3.40
C LYS A 198 17.83 -37.67 -4.01
N THR A 199 17.06 -38.35 -4.86
CA THR A 199 17.52 -39.58 -5.53
C THR A 199 18.49 -39.24 -6.65
N ALA A 200 18.20 -38.22 -7.45
CA ALA A 200 19.08 -37.72 -8.50
C ALA A 200 20.42 -37.27 -7.92
N LEU A 201 20.38 -36.44 -6.87
CA LEU A 201 21.61 -35.95 -6.20
C LEU A 201 22.44 -37.11 -5.64
N LYS A 202 21.81 -38.14 -5.04
CA LYS A 202 22.52 -39.30 -4.52
C LYS A 202 23.21 -40.11 -5.64
N LEU A 203 22.55 -40.29 -6.76
CA LEU A 203 23.09 -41.01 -7.91
C LEU A 203 24.27 -40.25 -8.53
N LEU A 204 24.12 -38.93 -8.72
CA LEU A 204 25.13 -38.08 -9.32
C LEU A 204 26.34 -37.84 -8.39
N ASN A 205 26.16 -37.78 -7.09
CA ASN A 205 27.26 -37.76 -6.14
C ASN A 205 28.09 -39.03 -6.14
N GLN A 206 27.48 -40.18 -6.54
CA GLN A 206 28.16 -41.46 -6.59
C GLN A 206 28.83 -41.74 -7.94
N TYR A 207 28.20 -41.30 -9.06
CA TYR A 207 28.61 -41.71 -10.41
C TYR A 207 29.00 -40.52 -11.31
N GLY A 208 28.85 -39.28 -10.83
CA GLY A 208 29.31 -38.04 -11.47
C GLY A 208 28.37 -37.47 -12.53
N THR A 209 28.05 -38.28 -13.56
CA THR A 209 27.23 -37.86 -14.72
C THR A 209 26.08 -38.78 -15.00
N LEU A 210 25.17 -38.36 -15.88
CA LEU A 210 24.08 -39.22 -16.38
C LEU A 210 24.64 -40.52 -17.02
N GLU A 211 25.64 -40.40 -17.89
CA GLU A 211 26.34 -41.53 -18.48
C GLU A 211 26.91 -42.46 -17.39
N GLY A 212 27.59 -41.88 -16.37
CA GLY A 212 28.14 -42.65 -15.27
C GLY A 212 27.09 -43.42 -14.48
N VAL A 213 25.88 -42.87 -14.30
CA VAL A 213 24.76 -43.57 -13.69
C VAL A 213 24.33 -44.78 -14.51
N TYR A 214 24.28 -44.64 -15.85
CA TYR A 214 23.89 -45.75 -16.74
C TYR A 214 25.02 -46.76 -16.98
N GLU A 215 26.27 -46.39 -16.94
CA GLU A 215 27.43 -47.33 -16.97
C GLU A 215 27.42 -48.25 -15.74
N HIS A 216 26.97 -47.71 -14.59
CA HIS A 216 26.89 -48.47 -13.34
C HIS A 216 25.46 -48.93 -13.00
N ILE A 217 24.58 -49.07 -13.98
CA ILE A 217 23.16 -49.38 -13.75
C ILE A 217 22.95 -50.75 -13.09
N GLU A 218 23.88 -51.68 -13.30
CA GLU A 218 23.85 -52.99 -12.66
C GLU A 218 24.03 -52.95 -11.14
N GLU A 219 24.62 -51.90 -10.59
CA GLU A 219 24.76 -51.69 -9.15
C GLU A 219 23.45 -51.25 -8.48
N GLN A 220 22.49 -50.70 -9.27
CA GLN A 220 21.18 -50.31 -8.77
C GLN A 220 20.28 -51.56 -8.57
N LYS A 221 19.33 -51.47 -7.63
CA LYS A 221 18.44 -52.59 -7.24
C LYS A 221 16.96 -52.18 -7.22
N GLY A 222 16.10 -53.18 -7.45
CA GLY A 222 14.66 -53.00 -7.29
C GLY A 222 14.05 -52.00 -8.24
N LYS A 223 12.98 -51.35 -7.83
CA LYS A 223 12.18 -50.41 -8.66
C LYS A 223 12.98 -49.20 -9.21
N LEU A 224 14.05 -48.80 -8.55
CA LEU A 224 14.88 -47.69 -9.06
C LEU A 224 15.63 -48.12 -10.34
N LYS A 225 16.23 -49.34 -10.35
CA LYS A 225 16.89 -49.91 -11.53
C LYS A 225 15.92 -50.05 -12.70
N GLU A 226 14.74 -50.59 -12.44
CA GLU A 226 13.69 -50.76 -13.46
C GLU A 226 13.32 -49.41 -14.06
N ARG A 227 13.03 -48.42 -13.25
CA ARG A 227 12.66 -47.04 -13.71
C ARG A 227 13.76 -46.38 -14.55
N LEU A 228 15.01 -46.50 -14.12
CA LEU A 228 16.13 -45.96 -14.87
C LEU A 228 16.29 -46.65 -16.23
N LEU A 229 16.18 -48.00 -16.30
CA LEU A 229 16.28 -48.74 -17.54
C LEU A 229 15.11 -48.45 -18.49
N ASP A 230 13.87 -48.45 -17.96
CA ASP A 230 12.67 -48.26 -18.78
C ASP A 230 12.56 -46.87 -19.37
N ASN A 231 13.22 -45.87 -18.72
CA ASN A 231 13.14 -44.47 -19.12
C ASN A 231 14.52 -43.87 -19.51
N LYS A 232 15.45 -44.73 -19.97
CA LYS A 232 16.79 -44.30 -20.38
C LYS A 232 16.73 -43.20 -21.45
N ASP A 233 15.95 -43.44 -22.51
CA ASP A 233 15.85 -42.50 -23.63
C ASP A 233 15.26 -41.14 -23.17
N LEU A 234 14.27 -41.18 -22.26
CA LEU A 234 13.70 -39.95 -21.69
C LEU A 234 14.73 -39.14 -20.86
N ALA A 235 15.62 -39.82 -20.13
CA ALA A 235 16.67 -39.15 -19.38
C ALA A 235 17.67 -38.44 -20.31
N PHE A 236 18.06 -39.09 -21.43
CA PHE A 236 18.96 -38.45 -22.41
C PHE A 236 18.27 -37.34 -23.22
N ILE A 237 16.99 -37.49 -23.56
CA ILE A 237 16.20 -36.40 -24.14
C ILE A 237 16.13 -35.23 -23.16
N SER A 238 15.87 -35.49 -21.87
CA SER A 238 15.83 -34.46 -20.82
C SER A 238 17.18 -33.74 -20.67
N HIS A 239 18.28 -34.45 -20.81
CA HIS A 239 19.63 -33.88 -20.84
C HIS A 239 19.78 -32.87 -21.99
N GLN A 240 19.38 -33.24 -23.20
CA GLN A 240 19.44 -32.35 -24.37
C GLN A 240 18.52 -31.12 -24.19
N LEU A 241 17.31 -31.29 -23.63
CA LEU A 241 16.36 -30.22 -23.41
C LEU A 241 16.84 -29.23 -22.33
N ALA A 242 17.46 -29.75 -21.26
CA ALA A 242 17.95 -28.92 -20.15
C ALA A 242 19.28 -28.18 -20.47
N THR A 243 19.98 -28.62 -21.49
CA THR A 243 21.27 -28.02 -21.88
C THR A 243 21.06 -26.69 -22.60
N ILE A 244 21.61 -25.62 -22.05
CA ILE A 244 21.66 -24.31 -22.71
C ILE A 244 22.72 -24.33 -23.80
N LYS A 245 22.33 -23.85 -24.98
CA LYS A 245 23.26 -23.76 -26.11
C LYS A 245 24.20 -22.56 -25.92
N THR A 246 25.52 -22.78 -26.07
CA THR A 246 26.55 -21.76 -25.80
C THR A 246 27.45 -21.46 -27.03
N ASP A 247 27.08 -22.03 -28.19
CA ASP A 247 27.89 -21.97 -29.41
C ASP A 247 27.14 -21.32 -30.59
N MET A 248 26.14 -20.48 -30.30
CA MET A 248 25.43 -19.72 -31.32
C MET A 248 26.37 -18.67 -31.97
N ASP A 249 26.18 -18.45 -33.26
CA ASP A 249 26.85 -17.32 -33.93
C ASP A 249 26.27 -16.00 -33.44
N MET A 250 27.08 -15.26 -32.71
CA MET A 250 26.70 -13.95 -32.17
C MET A 250 27.46 -12.87 -32.96
N PRO A 251 26.82 -12.27 -33.99
CA PRO A 251 27.48 -11.32 -34.90
C PRO A 251 27.59 -9.90 -34.28
N TYR A 252 27.88 -9.84 -33.00
CA TYR A 252 28.01 -8.58 -32.24
C TYR A 252 29.46 -8.39 -31.81
N GLU A 253 29.92 -7.13 -31.83
CA GLU A 253 31.17 -6.70 -31.23
C GLU A 253 30.90 -6.11 -29.83
N LEU A 254 31.86 -6.22 -28.91
CA LEU A 254 31.68 -5.87 -27.50
C LEU A 254 31.30 -4.39 -27.32
N GLU A 255 31.86 -3.51 -28.14
CA GLU A 255 31.62 -2.06 -28.11
C GLU A 255 30.20 -1.68 -28.42
N GLN A 256 29.43 -2.54 -29.10
CA GLN A 256 28.02 -2.32 -29.36
C GLN A 256 27.16 -2.44 -28.09
N PHE A 257 27.67 -3.10 -27.05
CA PHE A 257 26.96 -3.25 -25.77
C PHE A 257 27.19 -2.06 -24.81
N ILE A 258 27.92 -1.02 -25.25
CA ILE A 258 28.01 0.23 -24.48
C ILE A 258 26.73 1.03 -24.69
N PRO A 259 25.89 1.26 -23.65
CA PRO A 259 24.65 2.03 -23.83
C PRO A 259 24.98 3.48 -24.18
N VAL A 260 24.36 3.98 -25.24
CA VAL A 260 24.47 5.39 -25.67
C VAL A 260 23.11 6.03 -25.42
N VAL A 261 22.97 6.69 -24.29
CA VAL A 261 21.70 7.29 -23.87
C VAL A 261 21.56 8.70 -24.40
N HIS A 262 20.55 8.93 -25.22
CA HIS A 262 20.14 10.26 -25.66
C HIS A 262 18.96 10.74 -24.82
N ARG A 263 19.22 11.64 -23.86
CA ARG A 263 18.20 12.13 -22.93
C ARG A 263 16.99 12.73 -23.64
N SER A 264 17.18 13.40 -24.78
CA SER A 264 16.13 13.95 -25.63
C SER A 264 15.15 12.90 -26.18
N GLU A 265 15.54 11.65 -26.27
CA GLU A 265 14.69 10.55 -26.72
C GLU A 265 14.03 9.83 -25.53
N VAL A 266 14.78 9.68 -24.41
CA VAL A 266 14.31 9.00 -23.21
C VAL A 266 13.24 9.80 -22.49
N THR A 267 13.48 11.09 -22.23
CA THR A 267 12.59 11.91 -21.39
C THR A 267 11.16 11.95 -21.90
N PRO A 268 10.86 12.27 -23.19
CA PRO A 268 9.48 12.32 -23.68
C PRO A 268 8.77 10.96 -23.63
N LEU A 269 9.50 9.85 -23.86
CA LEU A 269 8.93 8.51 -23.80
C LEU A 269 8.57 8.15 -22.36
N PHE A 270 9.47 8.39 -21.40
CA PHE A 270 9.25 8.05 -19.99
C PHE A 270 8.18 8.92 -19.34
N GLU A 271 8.07 10.20 -19.73
CA GLU A 271 6.97 11.09 -19.33
C GLU A 271 5.62 10.57 -19.82
N LYS A 272 5.52 10.22 -21.10
CA LYS A 272 4.32 9.60 -21.70
C LYS A 272 3.89 8.31 -20.96
N LEU A 273 4.85 7.60 -20.38
CA LEU A 273 4.62 6.36 -19.63
C LEU A 273 4.35 6.60 -18.12
N GLY A 274 4.52 7.84 -17.63
CA GLY A 274 4.35 8.19 -16.23
C GLY A 274 5.50 7.71 -15.32
N PHE A 275 6.74 7.62 -15.85
CA PHE A 275 7.91 7.06 -15.16
C PHE A 275 8.78 8.12 -14.46
N HIS A 276 8.16 9.16 -13.94
CA HIS A 276 8.84 10.33 -13.37
C HIS A 276 9.82 9.98 -12.23
N ALA A 277 9.46 9.03 -11.36
CA ALA A 277 10.29 8.68 -10.20
C ALA A 277 11.52 7.81 -10.55
N VAL A 278 11.42 6.92 -11.55
CA VAL A 278 12.51 6.00 -11.90
C VAL A 278 13.51 6.62 -12.87
N THR A 279 13.05 7.56 -13.71
CA THR A 279 13.87 8.19 -14.76
C THR A 279 15.13 8.87 -14.24
N PRO A 280 15.09 9.83 -13.28
CA PRO A 280 16.30 10.50 -12.81
C PRO A 280 17.27 9.53 -12.12
N ARG A 281 16.75 8.56 -11.37
CA ARG A 281 17.58 7.54 -10.70
C ARG A 281 18.28 6.64 -11.70
N LEU A 282 17.57 6.18 -12.72
CA LEU A 282 18.12 5.31 -13.76
C LEU A 282 19.19 6.04 -14.56
N LEU A 283 18.92 7.25 -15.03
CA LEU A 283 19.89 8.05 -15.81
C LEU A 283 21.14 8.36 -14.99
N LYS A 284 20.98 8.70 -13.70
CA LYS A 284 22.10 8.90 -12.77
C LYS A 284 22.91 7.60 -12.59
N ALA A 285 22.25 6.48 -12.40
CA ALA A 285 22.91 5.17 -12.24
C ALA A 285 23.67 4.74 -13.52
N MET A 286 23.16 5.11 -14.69
CA MET A 286 23.81 4.89 -15.99
C MET A 286 24.93 5.88 -16.29
N GLY A 287 25.24 6.83 -15.39
CA GLY A 287 26.30 7.81 -15.58
C GLY A 287 25.99 8.86 -16.65
N VAL A 288 24.72 9.02 -17.01
CA VAL A 288 24.27 10.07 -17.93
C VAL A 288 24.36 11.41 -17.19
N ALA A 289 25.38 12.21 -17.56
CA ALA A 289 25.57 13.51 -16.95
C ALA A 289 24.34 14.39 -17.11
N GLU A 290 24.05 15.19 -16.10
CA GLU A 290 23.10 16.29 -16.19
C GLU A 290 23.72 17.41 -17.09
N GLU A 291 23.94 17.12 -18.36
CA GLU A 291 24.23 18.18 -19.32
C GLU A 291 22.93 18.87 -19.65
N GLY A 292 22.80 20.12 -19.22
CA GLY A 292 21.73 21.01 -19.68
C GLY A 292 21.74 21.05 -21.20
N THR A 293 20.75 20.40 -21.81
CA THR A 293 20.54 20.52 -23.26
C THR A 293 20.11 21.95 -23.58
N LEU A 294 20.41 22.41 -24.80
CA LEU A 294 19.92 23.70 -25.32
C LEU A 294 18.38 23.83 -25.20
N PHE A 295 17.68 22.70 -25.03
CA PHE A 295 16.22 22.62 -24.87
C PHE A 295 15.82 22.81 -23.39
N ASP A 296 16.61 22.36 -22.43
CA ASP A 296 16.45 22.70 -21.01
C ASP A 296 16.73 24.20 -20.77
N GLN A 297 17.54 24.84 -21.62
CA GLN A 297 17.71 26.31 -21.65
C GLN A 297 16.49 27.05 -22.21
N PHE A 298 15.58 26.36 -22.90
CA PHE A 298 14.33 26.94 -23.41
C PHE A 298 13.10 26.63 -22.54
N LEU A 299 13.17 25.62 -21.67
CA LEU A 299 12.09 25.21 -20.75
C LEU A 299 12.41 25.46 -19.28
N ALA A 300 13.67 25.44 -18.88
CA ALA A 300 14.10 26.12 -17.68
C ALA A 300 14.53 27.52 -18.08
N PRO A 301 13.99 28.59 -17.47
CA PRO A 301 14.73 29.84 -17.44
C PRO A 301 16.14 29.47 -16.95
N PRO A 302 17.22 30.11 -17.47
CA PRO A 302 18.57 29.89 -16.98
C PRO A 302 18.43 29.86 -15.47
N ALA A 303 19.08 28.94 -14.78
CA ALA A 303 19.18 29.01 -13.34
C ALA A 303 19.72 30.41 -13.05
N GLU A 304 18.83 31.40 -12.98
CA GLU A 304 19.13 32.67 -12.38
C GLU A 304 19.63 32.23 -11.02
N GLU A 305 20.88 32.59 -10.71
CA GLU A 305 21.38 32.44 -9.36
C GLU A 305 20.31 33.05 -8.48
N ILE A 306 19.52 32.19 -7.79
CA ILE A 306 18.45 32.69 -6.94
C ILE A 306 19.17 33.50 -5.88
N GLU A 307 18.98 34.78 -5.91
CA GLU A 307 19.55 35.67 -4.91
C GLU A 307 18.81 35.43 -3.58
N LEU A 308 19.43 34.60 -2.72
CA LEU A 308 18.89 34.30 -1.40
C LEU A 308 19.26 35.43 -0.45
N THR A 309 18.24 36.11 0.04
CA THR A 309 18.42 37.18 1.06
C THR A 309 18.19 36.55 2.44
N HIS A 310 19.25 36.39 3.20
CA HIS A 310 19.17 35.88 4.57
C HIS A 310 18.79 37.02 5.54
N VAL A 311 17.75 36.79 6.34
CA VAL A 311 17.23 37.73 7.30
C VAL A 311 16.99 37.05 8.66
N THR A 312 17.01 37.85 9.74
CA THR A 312 16.62 37.39 11.09
C THR A 312 15.16 37.67 11.38
N GLU A 313 14.59 38.67 10.73
CA GLU A 313 13.20 39.11 10.85
C GLU A 313 12.66 39.39 9.44
N VAL A 314 11.41 39.06 9.17
CA VAL A 314 10.77 39.30 7.88
C VAL A 314 10.33 40.78 7.82
N PRO A 315 10.83 41.60 6.87
CA PRO A 315 10.45 43.02 6.78
C PRO A 315 8.96 43.19 6.45
N ARG A 316 8.32 44.21 7.03
CA ARG A 316 6.88 44.48 6.84
C ARG A 316 6.50 44.65 5.37
N GLU A 317 7.32 45.36 4.59
CA GLU A 317 7.13 45.56 3.16
C GLU A 317 7.15 44.26 2.33
N PHE A 318 7.69 43.16 2.87
CA PHE A 318 7.73 41.87 2.23
C PHE A 318 6.36 41.20 2.26
N TYR A 319 5.63 41.29 3.36
CA TYR A 319 4.41 40.52 3.59
C TYR A 319 3.10 41.31 3.60
N GLU A 320 3.13 42.60 3.93
CA GLU A 320 1.92 43.42 4.16
C GLU A 320 1.04 43.42 2.89
N ASP A 321 -0.18 42.87 3.01
CA ASP A 321 -1.20 42.79 1.95
C ASP A 321 -0.71 42.07 0.67
N LYS A 322 0.24 41.10 0.82
CA LYS A 322 0.79 40.33 -0.29
C LYS A 322 0.48 38.84 -0.14
N VAL A 323 0.49 38.15 -1.27
CA VAL A 323 0.54 36.68 -1.30
C VAL A 323 1.97 36.24 -0.98
N ILE A 324 2.12 35.32 -0.03
CA ILE A 324 3.41 34.76 0.36
C ILE A 324 3.34 33.25 0.26
N SER A 325 4.26 32.65 -0.46
CA SER A 325 4.50 31.21 -0.39
C SER A 325 5.61 30.91 0.60
N LEU A 326 5.48 29.77 1.28
CA LEU A 326 6.44 29.35 2.29
C LEU A 326 6.69 27.84 2.25
N VAL A 327 7.95 27.49 2.51
CA VAL A 327 8.41 26.12 2.74
C VAL A 327 9.14 26.08 4.08
N LEU A 328 8.79 25.11 4.91
CA LEU A 328 9.34 24.90 6.23
C LEU A 328 10.38 23.77 6.21
N LYS A 329 11.58 24.04 6.67
CA LYS A 329 12.55 23.03 7.07
C LYS A 329 12.41 22.78 8.56
N GLU A 330 12.08 21.55 8.93
CA GLU A 330 11.78 21.14 10.31
C GLU A 330 12.96 20.46 10.99
N ALA A 331 12.99 20.54 12.32
CA ALA A 331 13.87 19.78 13.20
C ALA A 331 13.05 19.18 14.35
N GLY A 332 13.56 18.11 14.98
CA GLY A 332 12.88 17.44 16.08
C GLY A 332 11.97 16.30 15.62
N THR A 333 11.06 15.87 16.49
CA THR A 333 10.17 14.71 16.25
C THR A 333 8.72 15.11 16.49
N HIS A 334 7.83 14.54 15.68
CA HIS A 334 6.38 14.69 15.84
C HIS A 334 5.90 14.33 17.26
N PRO A 335 5.00 15.10 17.88
CA PRO A 335 4.36 16.32 17.42
C PRO A 335 5.02 17.60 17.98
N PHE A 336 6.28 17.55 18.36
CA PHE A 336 7.05 18.65 18.99
C PHE A 336 8.18 19.14 18.08
N ARG A 337 7.87 19.29 16.80
CA ARG A 337 8.82 19.80 15.81
C ARG A 337 9.02 21.31 15.99
N THR A 338 10.18 21.77 15.52
CA THR A 338 10.57 23.18 15.51
C THR A 338 11.01 23.58 14.11
N ILE A 339 11.06 24.87 13.83
CA ILE A 339 11.53 25.40 12.55
C ILE A 339 13.06 25.49 12.58
N GLU A 340 13.74 24.82 11.65
CA GLU A 340 15.18 24.99 11.41
C GLU A 340 15.44 26.16 10.45
N ALA A 341 14.65 26.25 9.37
CA ALA A 341 14.70 27.34 8.41
C ALA A 341 13.33 27.56 7.75
N LEU A 342 13.09 28.79 7.31
CA LEU A 342 11.90 29.21 6.61
C LEU A 342 12.29 29.85 5.28
N TYR A 343 11.76 29.35 4.18
CA TYR A 343 11.97 29.87 2.82
C TYR A 343 10.70 30.55 2.36
N LEU A 344 10.77 31.87 2.09
CA LEU A 344 9.62 32.72 1.78
C LEU A 344 9.79 33.35 0.40
N TYR A 345 8.70 33.41 -0.39
CA TYR A 345 8.67 34.11 -1.66
C TYR A 345 7.36 34.89 -1.82
N ASN A 346 7.44 36.16 -2.29
CA ASN A 346 6.28 37.05 -2.44
C ASN A 346 5.97 37.47 -3.88
N GLY A 347 6.51 36.74 -4.85
CA GLY A 347 6.39 37.06 -6.28
C GLY A 347 7.59 37.82 -6.88
N ASP A 348 8.35 38.54 -6.03
CA ASP A 348 9.50 39.34 -6.46
C ASP A 348 10.79 38.96 -5.72
N THR A 349 10.70 38.74 -4.42
CA THR A 349 11.86 38.61 -3.52
C THR A 349 11.83 37.25 -2.82
N GLN A 350 13.02 36.60 -2.73
CA GLN A 350 13.23 35.36 -2.00
C GLN A 350 13.94 35.67 -0.67
N LEU A 351 13.32 35.29 0.45
CA LEU A 351 13.91 35.41 1.79
C LEU A 351 14.17 34.05 2.41
N VAL A 352 15.22 33.97 3.20
CA VAL A 352 15.54 32.80 4.04
C VAL A 352 15.71 33.27 5.48
N VAL A 353 14.91 32.70 6.39
CA VAL A 353 15.03 32.92 7.83
C VAL A 353 15.66 31.69 8.43
N ASN A 354 16.90 31.77 8.93
CA ASN A 354 17.64 30.67 9.53
C ASN A 354 17.74 30.81 11.05
N GLY A 355 17.73 29.68 11.76
CA GLY A 355 17.90 29.65 13.21
C GLY A 355 16.60 29.76 13.99
N PHE A 356 16.69 30.21 15.24
CA PHE A 356 15.52 30.35 16.10
C PHE A 356 14.56 31.38 15.52
N VAL A 357 13.41 30.92 15.05
CA VAL A 357 12.35 31.77 14.52
C VAL A 357 11.42 32.14 15.66
N ASP A 358 11.25 33.42 15.92
CA ASP A 358 10.29 33.91 16.93
C ASP A 358 8.88 33.67 16.44
N VAL A 359 8.16 32.78 17.13
CA VAL A 359 6.78 32.44 16.82
C VAL A 359 5.87 33.67 16.78
N ALA A 360 6.02 34.59 17.73
CA ALA A 360 5.22 35.81 17.78
C ALA A 360 5.47 36.74 16.58
N HIS A 361 6.71 36.75 16.05
CA HIS A 361 7.01 37.48 14.82
C HIS A 361 6.37 36.81 13.61
N LEU A 362 6.42 35.47 13.50
CA LEU A 362 5.73 34.76 12.43
C LEU A 362 4.22 34.96 12.45
N GLU A 363 3.61 35.00 13.64
CA GLU A 363 2.20 35.38 13.80
C GLU A 363 1.89 36.72 13.13
N THR A 364 2.72 37.73 13.42
CA THR A 364 2.56 39.06 12.82
C THR A 364 2.72 39.04 11.30
N VAL A 365 3.65 38.25 10.76
CA VAL A 365 3.84 38.08 9.32
C VAL A 365 2.60 37.44 8.67
N PHE A 366 2.06 36.42 9.30
CA PHE A 366 0.91 35.69 8.77
C PHE A 366 -0.38 36.50 8.88
N GLU A 367 -0.59 37.23 9.95
CA GLU A 367 -1.72 38.14 10.10
C GLU A 367 -1.68 39.33 9.11
N GLY A 368 -0.49 39.76 8.74
CA GLY A 368 -0.30 40.85 7.78
C GLY A 368 -0.33 40.44 6.30
N ALA A 369 -0.20 39.18 6.01
CA ALA A 369 -0.23 38.66 4.63
C ALA A 369 -1.67 38.57 4.09
N LYS A 370 -1.83 38.82 2.78
CA LYS A 370 -3.11 38.64 2.11
C LYS A 370 -3.48 37.14 1.97
N GLU A 371 -2.51 36.32 1.59
CA GLU A 371 -2.65 34.86 1.45
C GLU A 371 -1.31 34.20 1.80
N LEU A 372 -1.39 33.03 2.43
CA LEU A 372 -0.26 32.16 2.68
C LEU A 372 -0.42 30.88 1.84
N VAL A 373 0.61 30.54 1.07
CA VAL A 373 0.64 29.36 0.23
C VAL A 373 1.73 28.41 0.73
N THR A 374 1.37 27.17 1.01
CA THR A 374 2.31 26.16 1.50
C THR A 374 1.97 24.78 0.95
N ASP A 375 2.87 23.84 1.10
CA ASP A 375 2.64 22.41 0.84
C ASP A 375 2.32 21.62 2.11
N ASN A 376 2.43 22.23 3.30
CA ASN A 376 2.21 21.54 4.58
C ASN A 376 1.72 22.50 5.68
N ALA A 377 0.45 22.90 5.60
CA ALA A 377 -0.16 23.74 6.61
C ALA A 377 -0.26 23.05 7.99
N LYS A 378 -0.36 21.73 8.03
CA LYS A 378 -0.38 20.96 9.29
C LYS A 378 0.92 21.17 10.07
N LEU A 379 2.07 21.09 9.40
CA LEU A 379 3.36 21.38 10.02
C LEU A 379 3.43 22.81 10.55
N LEU A 380 2.90 23.76 9.77
CA LEU A 380 2.82 25.15 10.20
C LEU A 380 2.04 25.29 11.53
N PHE A 381 0.87 24.66 11.61
CA PHE A 381 0.08 24.65 12.86
C PHE A 381 0.77 23.92 14.01
N GLU A 382 1.50 22.84 13.73
CA GLU A 382 2.25 22.10 14.74
C GLU A 382 3.34 22.98 15.39
N VAL A 383 4.13 23.69 14.59
CA VAL A 383 5.25 24.50 15.10
C VAL A 383 4.81 25.81 15.74
N LEU A 384 3.68 26.38 15.35
CA LEU A 384 3.12 27.59 15.91
C LEU A 384 2.29 27.35 17.18
N GLY A 385 1.85 26.12 17.45
CA GLY A 385 1.05 25.79 18.62
C GLY A 385 1.85 25.88 19.93
N THR A 386 1.21 26.36 21.00
CA THR A 386 1.85 26.46 22.33
C THR A 386 2.05 25.07 22.97
N GLU A 387 3.15 24.88 23.70
CA GLU A 387 3.47 23.62 24.37
C GLU A 387 2.50 23.25 25.51
N THR A 388 1.88 24.27 26.12
CA THR A 388 1.15 24.11 27.38
C THR A 388 -0.34 23.77 27.24
N THR A 389 -0.98 24.12 26.13
CA THR A 389 -2.42 23.91 25.96
C THR A 389 -2.79 23.05 24.75
N GLY A 390 -1.82 22.75 23.88
CA GLY A 390 -2.09 22.14 22.56
C GLY A 390 -2.91 23.04 21.63
N ARG A 391 -3.39 24.18 22.11
CA ARG A 391 -4.26 25.11 21.40
C ARG A 391 -3.45 26.16 20.66
N ILE A 392 -3.80 26.39 19.43
CA ILE A 392 -3.14 27.34 18.54
C ILE A 392 -3.88 28.68 18.60
N SER A 393 -3.28 29.68 19.24
CA SER A 393 -3.90 31.01 19.40
C SER A 393 -3.93 31.88 18.13
N ILE A 394 -3.31 31.41 17.04
CA ILE A 394 -2.83 32.29 15.96
C ILE A 394 -3.82 32.55 14.85
N LEU A 395 -4.75 31.63 14.58
CA LEU A 395 -5.63 31.82 13.45
C LEU A 395 -7.09 31.99 13.93
N LYS A 396 -7.45 33.21 14.24
CA LYS A 396 -8.87 33.55 14.25
C LYS A 396 -9.40 33.43 12.83
N GLU A 397 -10.54 32.80 12.68
CA GLU A 397 -11.11 32.30 11.40
C GLU A 397 -11.20 33.33 10.25
N ASP A 398 -11.05 34.61 10.51
CA ASP A 398 -11.32 35.68 9.53
C ASP A 398 -10.06 36.40 8.98
N SER A 399 -8.84 36.04 9.39
CA SER A 399 -7.70 36.91 9.12
C SER A 399 -6.67 36.38 8.10
N VAL A 400 -6.56 35.08 7.84
CA VAL A 400 -5.57 34.59 6.88
C VAL A 400 -6.15 33.50 5.97
N HIS A 401 -6.09 33.72 4.67
CA HIS A 401 -6.40 32.71 3.68
C HIS A 401 -5.18 31.80 3.46
N ILE A 402 -5.14 30.63 4.12
CA ILE A 402 -4.09 29.63 3.91
C ILE A 402 -4.48 28.72 2.77
N LYS A 403 -3.54 28.46 1.86
CA LYS A 403 -3.64 27.52 0.76
C LYS A 403 -2.60 26.43 0.93
N ASP A 404 -3.04 25.24 1.37
CA ASP A 404 -2.24 24.03 1.40
C ASP A 404 -2.42 23.28 0.08
N LEU A 405 -1.42 23.37 -0.80
CA LEU A 405 -1.52 22.81 -2.15
C LEU A 405 -1.53 21.28 -2.15
N THR A 406 -0.94 20.64 -1.15
CA THR A 406 -0.98 19.18 -0.97
C THR A 406 -2.39 18.72 -0.62
N LEU A 407 -3.03 19.39 0.33
CA LEU A 407 -4.43 19.09 0.69
C LEU A 407 -5.39 19.39 -0.46
N MET A 408 -5.19 20.49 -1.19
CA MET A 408 -5.98 20.83 -2.38
C MET A 408 -5.85 19.75 -3.47
N ALA A 409 -4.63 19.29 -3.73
CA ALA A 409 -4.34 18.23 -4.69
C ALA A 409 -4.97 16.89 -4.30
N TYR A 410 -4.98 16.55 -3.01
CA TYR A 410 -5.69 15.38 -2.49
C TYR A 410 -7.20 15.47 -2.72
N LEU A 411 -7.82 16.60 -2.47
CA LEU A 411 -9.27 16.78 -2.68
C LEU A 411 -9.67 16.70 -4.15
N LEU A 412 -8.76 17.10 -5.06
CA LEU A 412 -8.95 16.98 -6.51
C LEU A 412 -8.79 15.54 -7.03
N ASP A 413 -7.92 14.73 -6.41
CA ASP A 413 -7.72 13.31 -6.74
C ASP A 413 -7.27 12.49 -5.52
N PRO A 414 -8.21 11.95 -4.72
CA PRO A 414 -7.90 11.21 -3.48
C PRO A 414 -7.39 9.77 -3.74
N THR A 415 -7.12 9.39 -4.98
CA THR A 415 -6.69 8.02 -5.33
C THR A 415 -5.17 7.85 -5.39
N ARG A 416 -4.41 8.93 -5.22
CA ARG A 416 -2.96 8.94 -5.25
C ARG A 416 -2.34 8.47 -3.94
N ALA A 417 -1.17 7.85 -4.04
CA ALA A 417 -0.41 7.44 -2.86
C ALA A 417 0.47 8.56 -2.26
N ASN A 418 0.79 9.59 -3.04
CA ASN A 418 1.67 10.70 -2.66
C ASN A 418 1.30 11.99 -3.38
N TYR A 419 1.34 13.11 -2.67
CA TYR A 419 1.02 14.46 -3.14
C TYR A 419 2.20 15.43 -2.96
N GLY A 420 3.43 14.93 -2.90
CA GLY A 420 4.63 15.77 -2.71
C GLY A 420 4.92 16.69 -3.90
N MET A 421 5.93 17.56 -3.74
CA MET A 421 6.28 18.65 -4.64
C MET A 421 6.38 18.24 -6.13
N THR A 422 6.94 17.07 -6.43
CA THR A 422 7.01 16.55 -7.81
C THR A 422 5.63 16.40 -8.44
N TYR A 423 4.66 15.85 -7.69
CA TYR A 423 3.29 15.71 -8.16
C TYR A 423 2.58 17.08 -8.28
N LEU A 424 2.81 17.99 -7.34
CA LEU A 424 2.25 19.34 -7.40
C LEU A 424 2.73 20.10 -8.63
N CYS A 425 4.05 20.06 -8.91
CA CYS A 425 4.63 20.66 -10.11
C CYS A 425 4.01 20.09 -11.41
N GLU A 426 3.93 18.76 -11.51
CA GLU A 426 3.31 18.09 -12.65
C GLU A 426 1.85 18.51 -12.83
N ARG A 427 1.06 18.42 -11.76
CA ARG A 427 -0.38 18.71 -11.82
C ARG A 427 -0.67 20.16 -12.17
N PHE A 428 0.03 21.10 -11.53
CA PHE A 428 -0.26 22.53 -11.70
C PHE A 428 0.64 23.22 -12.74
N GLY A 429 1.46 22.44 -13.48
CA GLY A 429 2.17 22.91 -14.65
C GLY A 429 3.44 23.73 -14.34
N GLN A 430 4.14 23.40 -13.27
CA GLN A 430 5.45 23.95 -12.96
C GLN A 430 6.59 23.01 -13.35
N PRO A 431 7.80 23.52 -13.62
CA PRO A 431 8.97 22.68 -13.85
C PRO A 431 9.29 21.77 -12.67
N SER A 432 9.85 20.60 -12.94
CA SER A 432 10.34 19.70 -11.89
C SER A 432 11.52 20.33 -11.16
N ILE A 433 11.49 20.26 -9.83
CA ILE A 433 12.55 20.79 -8.96
C ILE A 433 13.53 19.66 -8.66
N PRO A 434 14.85 19.85 -8.90
CA PRO A 434 15.84 18.84 -8.57
C PRO A 434 15.94 18.59 -7.06
N ALA A 435 15.93 17.32 -6.64
CA ALA A 435 16.13 16.94 -5.25
C ALA A 435 17.63 17.02 -4.90
N THR A 436 18.07 18.16 -4.35
CA THR A 436 19.48 18.44 -4.00
C THR A 436 19.70 18.56 -2.50
N GLU A 437 18.61 18.58 -1.72
CA GLU A 437 18.62 18.73 -0.25
C GLU A 437 19.38 19.97 0.23
N ASN A 438 19.36 21.06 -0.56
CA ASN A 438 20.04 22.32 -0.24
C ASN A 438 19.07 23.51 -0.23
N GLU A 439 19.56 24.68 0.19
CA GLU A 439 18.77 25.92 0.29
C GLU A 439 18.14 26.34 -1.06
N THR A 440 18.81 26.06 -2.16
CA THR A 440 18.29 26.39 -3.50
C THR A 440 17.03 25.56 -3.82
N GLU A 441 17.01 24.27 -3.48
CA GLU A 441 15.81 23.43 -3.66
C GLU A 441 14.62 23.98 -2.86
N TRP A 442 14.80 24.29 -1.56
CA TRP A 442 13.73 24.81 -0.72
C TRP A 442 13.20 26.17 -1.22
N ALA A 443 14.10 27.02 -1.70
CA ALA A 443 13.73 28.28 -2.32
C ALA A 443 12.95 28.11 -3.62
N LEU A 444 13.37 27.20 -4.50
CA LEU A 444 12.64 26.84 -5.73
C LEU A 444 11.25 26.26 -5.42
N GLN A 445 11.13 25.46 -4.37
CA GLN A 445 9.85 24.95 -3.91
C GLN A 445 8.91 26.09 -3.50
N ALA A 446 9.41 27.07 -2.73
CA ALA A 446 8.62 28.23 -2.35
C ALA A 446 8.16 29.04 -3.57
N GLN A 447 9.02 29.27 -4.57
CA GLN A 447 8.65 29.94 -5.82
C GLN A 447 7.60 29.15 -6.61
N ALA A 448 7.78 27.81 -6.72
CA ALA A 448 6.83 26.96 -7.43
C ALA A 448 5.44 26.98 -6.78
N LEU A 449 5.37 26.91 -5.44
CA LEU A 449 4.10 27.04 -4.69
C LEU A 449 3.39 28.36 -5.01
N TYR A 450 4.14 29.48 -5.05
CA TYR A 450 3.60 30.78 -5.42
C TYR A 450 2.96 30.75 -6.83
N HIS A 451 3.63 30.16 -7.80
CA HIS A 451 3.13 30.10 -9.19
C HIS A 451 2.01 29.08 -9.40
N MET A 452 1.82 28.12 -8.51
CA MET A 452 0.78 27.10 -8.59
C MET A 452 -0.57 27.52 -7.96
N HIS A 453 -0.57 28.44 -6.99
CA HIS A 453 -1.71 28.67 -6.10
C HIS A 453 -2.99 29.13 -6.80
N GLU A 454 -2.89 30.00 -7.83
CA GLU A 454 -4.06 30.47 -8.58
C GLU A 454 -4.71 29.35 -9.35
N LYS A 455 -3.90 28.56 -10.09
CA LYS A 455 -4.39 27.41 -10.85
C LYS A 455 -5.00 26.34 -9.96
N ALA A 456 -4.38 26.07 -8.81
CA ALA A 456 -4.92 25.12 -7.84
C ALA A 456 -6.29 25.59 -7.31
N THR A 457 -6.44 26.89 -7.02
CA THR A 457 -7.71 27.48 -6.59
C THR A 457 -8.79 27.37 -7.68
N GLU A 458 -8.46 27.72 -8.92
CA GLU A 458 -9.38 27.59 -10.06
C GLU A 458 -9.86 26.13 -10.26
N GLU A 459 -8.93 25.16 -10.18
CA GLU A 459 -9.30 23.75 -10.31
C GLU A 459 -10.21 23.29 -9.16
N MET A 460 -10.00 23.77 -7.93
CA MET A 460 -10.86 23.48 -6.77
C MET A 460 -12.27 24.03 -6.94
N GLU A 461 -12.39 25.27 -7.45
CA GLU A 461 -13.68 25.90 -7.74
C GLU A 461 -14.42 25.16 -8.86
N VAL A 462 -13.75 24.88 -9.97
CA VAL A 462 -14.31 24.10 -11.10
C VAL A 462 -14.74 22.71 -10.66
N ALA A 463 -13.96 22.05 -9.82
CA ALA A 463 -14.30 20.74 -9.25
C ALA A 463 -15.42 20.83 -8.21
N GLY A 464 -15.80 22.03 -7.71
CA GLY A 464 -16.83 22.23 -6.67
C GLY A 464 -16.44 21.64 -5.32
N VAL A 465 -15.13 21.66 -4.98
CA VAL A 465 -14.60 21.16 -3.69
C VAL A 465 -13.97 22.26 -2.84
N TRP A 466 -14.09 23.54 -3.26
CA TRP A 466 -13.55 24.67 -2.54
C TRP A 466 -14.17 24.85 -1.15
N ASP A 467 -15.50 24.77 -1.05
CA ASP A 467 -16.19 24.90 0.24
C ASP A 467 -15.83 23.75 1.19
N LEU A 468 -15.69 22.53 0.67
CA LEU A 468 -15.20 21.38 1.44
C LEU A 468 -13.79 21.64 2.01
N TYR A 469 -12.89 22.20 1.21
CA TYR A 469 -11.57 22.58 1.62
C TYR A 469 -11.60 23.64 2.71
N ARG A 470 -12.30 24.77 2.45
CA ARG A 470 -12.33 25.95 3.33
C ARG A 470 -13.01 25.65 4.68
N ASP A 471 -14.16 24.96 4.64
CA ASP A 471 -15.05 24.86 5.81
C ASP A 471 -14.81 23.58 6.63
N ILE A 472 -14.21 22.54 6.05
CA ILE A 472 -14.01 21.26 6.71
C ILE A 472 -12.54 20.89 6.82
N GLU A 473 -11.83 20.78 5.69
CA GLU A 473 -10.54 20.12 5.64
C GLU A 473 -9.39 20.99 6.16
N LEU A 474 -9.39 22.28 5.84
CA LEU A 474 -8.37 23.21 6.32
C LEU A 474 -8.48 23.45 7.85
N PRO A 475 -9.68 23.73 8.42
CA PRO A 475 -9.82 23.84 9.87
C PRO A 475 -9.43 22.54 10.60
N LEU A 476 -9.70 21.40 10.00
CA LEU A 476 -9.37 20.11 10.59
C LEU A 476 -7.86 19.92 10.83
N LEU A 477 -6.98 20.46 9.98
CA LEU A 477 -5.53 20.40 10.20
C LEU A 477 -5.14 20.95 11.58
N ARG A 478 -5.75 22.07 11.98
CA ARG A 478 -5.56 22.66 13.32
C ARG A 478 -6.05 21.72 14.41
N THR A 479 -7.28 21.21 14.27
CA THR A 479 -7.88 20.27 15.25
C THR A 479 -7.00 19.02 15.41
N LEU A 480 -6.48 18.44 14.31
CA LEU A 480 -5.61 17.28 14.37
C LEU A 480 -4.29 17.57 15.10
N CYS A 481 -3.68 18.75 14.88
CA CYS A 481 -2.49 19.15 15.64
C CYS A 481 -2.74 19.19 17.16
N VAL A 482 -3.92 19.65 17.58
CA VAL A 482 -4.32 19.66 19.00
C VAL A 482 -4.40 18.23 19.55
N LEU A 483 -5.08 17.30 18.84
CA LEU A 483 -5.17 15.89 19.24
C LEU A 483 -3.78 15.24 19.35
N GLU A 484 -2.94 15.48 18.36
CA GLU A 484 -1.59 14.91 18.30
C GLU A 484 -0.69 15.43 19.41
N LYS A 485 -0.75 16.74 19.73
CA LYS A 485 -0.02 17.32 20.86
C LYS A 485 -0.55 16.87 22.22
N ASN A 486 -1.85 16.73 22.36
CA ASN A 486 -2.45 16.20 23.59
C ASN A 486 -1.96 14.77 23.86
N GLY A 487 -1.96 13.91 22.81
CA GLY A 487 -1.64 12.49 22.96
C GLY A 487 -2.52 11.79 24.00
N ILE A 488 -2.37 10.51 24.16
CA ILE A 488 -3.10 9.72 25.16
C ILE A 488 -2.14 9.06 26.15
N TYR A 489 -2.41 9.21 27.45
CA TYR A 489 -1.58 8.60 28.48
C TYR A 489 -1.74 7.08 28.50
N ILE A 490 -0.63 6.37 28.65
CA ILE A 490 -0.59 4.92 28.85
C ILE A 490 0.13 4.58 30.15
N ASP A 491 -0.44 3.66 30.93
CA ASP A 491 0.16 3.12 32.14
C ASP A 491 1.31 2.17 31.77
N VAL A 492 2.55 2.68 31.81
CA VAL A 492 3.76 1.97 31.37
C VAL A 492 4.05 0.74 32.23
N ASP A 493 3.80 0.78 33.52
CA ASP A 493 4.02 -0.37 34.43
C ASP A 493 3.04 -1.49 34.10
N GLN A 494 1.79 -1.14 33.85
CA GLN A 494 0.77 -2.09 33.42
C GLN A 494 1.04 -2.61 32.00
N LEU A 495 1.56 -1.78 31.10
CA LEU A 495 2.00 -2.18 29.76
C LEU A 495 3.06 -3.29 29.84
N HIS A 496 4.13 -3.08 30.61
CA HIS A 496 5.20 -4.09 30.78
C HIS A 496 4.64 -5.38 31.39
N THR A 497 3.81 -5.27 32.42
CA THR A 497 3.19 -6.45 33.06
C THR A 497 2.33 -7.25 32.09
N THR A 498 1.54 -6.56 31.27
CA THR A 498 0.67 -7.19 30.27
C THR A 498 1.48 -7.81 29.14
N LEU A 499 2.54 -7.13 28.66
CA LEU A 499 3.45 -7.62 27.63
C LEU A 499 4.12 -8.94 28.05
N GLU A 500 4.70 -8.99 29.25
CA GLU A 500 5.34 -10.21 29.76
C GLU A 500 4.33 -11.36 29.91
N ARG A 501 3.15 -11.11 30.41
CA ARG A 501 2.09 -12.14 30.51
C ARG A 501 1.68 -12.67 29.12
N PHE A 502 1.54 -11.81 28.12
CA PHE A 502 1.19 -12.24 26.77
C PHE A 502 2.34 -13.00 26.08
N LYS A 503 3.61 -12.65 26.34
CA LYS A 503 4.78 -13.41 25.88
C LYS A 503 4.81 -14.84 26.45
N VAL A 504 4.47 -15.00 27.73
CA VAL A 504 4.33 -16.33 28.33
C VAL A 504 3.22 -17.12 27.66
N GLU A 505 2.05 -16.52 27.44
CA GLU A 505 0.94 -17.18 26.75
C GLU A 505 1.30 -17.59 25.32
N VAL A 506 2.02 -16.73 24.57
CA VAL A 506 2.53 -17.07 23.22
C VAL A 506 3.40 -18.31 23.28
N SER A 507 4.30 -18.40 24.27
CA SER A 507 5.20 -19.56 24.45
C SER A 507 4.41 -20.83 24.77
N GLU A 508 3.43 -20.75 25.64
CA GLU A 508 2.55 -21.89 25.99
C GLU A 508 1.73 -22.40 24.81
N LEU A 509 1.17 -21.48 24.02
CA LEU A 509 0.42 -21.80 22.79
C LEU A 509 1.35 -22.44 21.74
N GLN A 510 2.56 -21.94 21.59
CA GLN A 510 3.56 -22.49 20.69
C GLN A 510 3.95 -23.93 21.07
N GLU A 511 4.18 -24.21 22.36
CA GLU A 511 4.48 -25.56 22.85
C GLU A 511 3.30 -26.53 22.61
N LYS A 512 2.07 -26.08 22.85
CA LYS A 512 0.86 -26.89 22.56
C LYS A 512 0.76 -27.19 21.07
N ILE A 513 0.98 -26.22 20.20
CA ILE A 513 0.95 -26.42 18.74
C ILE A 513 2.02 -27.43 18.32
N PHE A 514 3.26 -27.33 18.81
CA PHE A 514 4.33 -28.27 18.48
C PHE A 514 4.03 -29.68 18.99
N THR A 515 3.44 -29.80 20.16
CA THR A 515 3.00 -31.09 20.71
C THR A 515 1.92 -31.73 19.81
N LEU A 516 0.92 -30.96 19.40
CA LEU A 516 -0.15 -31.46 18.52
C LEU A 516 0.35 -31.75 17.09
N ALA A 517 1.33 -31.01 16.61
CA ALA A 517 1.97 -31.22 15.32
C ALA A 517 2.97 -32.40 15.35
N GLY A 518 3.51 -32.75 16.54
CA GLY A 518 4.53 -33.77 16.71
C GLY A 518 5.93 -33.36 16.21
N GLU A 519 6.14 -32.08 15.93
CA GLU A 519 7.43 -31.48 15.54
C GLU A 519 7.42 -29.96 15.69
N THR A 520 8.61 -29.37 15.73
CA THR A 520 8.79 -27.92 15.73
C THR A 520 8.83 -27.37 14.30
N PHE A 521 8.19 -26.25 14.07
CA PHE A 521 8.15 -25.57 12.78
C PHE A 521 7.87 -24.07 12.95
N ASN A 522 8.04 -23.27 11.92
CA ASN A 522 7.67 -21.84 11.97
C ASN A 522 6.15 -21.69 11.75
N ILE A 523 5.40 -21.44 12.84
CA ILE A 523 3.93 -21.26 12.82
C ILE A 523 3.52 -20.06 11.97
N ASN A 524 4.38 -19.02 11.88
CA ASN A 524 4.14 -17.83 11.06
C ASN A 524 4.46 -18.05 9.57
N SER A 525 5.01 -19.21 9.19
CA SER A 525 5.23 -19.57 7.78
C SER A 525 4.00 -20.26 7.20
N PRO A 526 3.22 -19.61 6.29
CA PRO A 526 2.05 -20.26 5.68
C PRO A 526 2.39 -21.57 4.96
N LYS A 527 3.61 -21.66 4.42
CA LYS A 527 4.08 -22.87 3.72
C LYS A 527 4.29 -24.04 4.68
N GLN A 528 5.03 -23.82 5.79
CA GLN A 528 5.28 -24.87 6.77
C GLN A 528 3.99 -25.27 7.48
N LEU A 529 3.18 -24.28 7.88
CA LEU A 529 1.88 -24.55 8.49
C LEU A 529 0.96 -25.34 7.54
N GLY A 530 0.95 -25.01 6.25
CA GLY A 530 0.17 -25.76 5.25
C GLY A 530 0.59 -27.23 5.14
N VAL A 531 1.89 -27.53 5.21
CA VAL A 531 2.39 -28.91 5.24
C VAL A 531 1.89 -29.66 6.50
N ILE A 532 1.98 -29.02 7.66
CA ILE A 532 1.50 -29.64 8.92
C ILE A 532 0.00 -29.92 8.85
N LEU A 533 -0.82 -28.94 8.47
CA LEU A 533 -2.28 -29.08 8.50
C LEU A 533 -2.79 -30.05 7.43
N PHE A 534 -2.34 -29.91 6.19
CA PHE A 534 -2.95 -30.59 5.04
C PHE A 534 -2.22 -31.86 4.59
N GLU A 535 -0.92 -31.98 4.82
CA GLU A 535 -0.16 -33.16 4.43
C GLU A 535 0.05 -34.13 5.60
N LYS A 536 0.42 -33.61 6.80
CA LYS A 536 0.71 -34.45 7.96
C LYS A 536 -0.55 -34.81 8.75
N LEU A 537 -1.38 -33.82 9.09
CA LEU A 537 -2.64 -34.04 9.82
C LEU A 537 -3.82 -34.35 8.91
N GLN A 538 -3.65 -34.24 7.59
CA GLN A 538 -4.63 -34.60 6.55
C GLN A 538 -5.99 -33.89 6.71
N LEU A 539 -5.98 -32.65 7.16
CA LEU A 539 -7.21 -31.84 7.25
C LEU A 539 -7.77 -31.54 5.85
N PRO A 540 -9.07 -31.27 5.72
CA PRO A 540 -9.70 -30.94 4.45
C PRO A 540 -9.08 -29.69 3.81
N VAL A 541 -8.73 -29.73 2.53
CA VAL A 541 -8.21 -28.59 1.79
C VAL A 541 -9.37 -27.72 1.32
N ILE A 542 -9.61 -26.59 1.98
CA ILE A 542 -10.71 -25.67 1.66
C ILE A 542 -10.34 -24.79 0.46
N LYS A 543 -9.09 -24.25 0.46
CA LYS A 543 -8.64 -23.30 -0.55
C LYS A 543 -7.16 -23.49 -0.87
N LYS A 544 -6.83 -23.40 -2.16
CA LYS A 544 -5.43 -23.38 -2.62
C LYS A 544 -5.08 -21.99 -3.15
N THR A 545 -3.84 -21.59 -2.91
CA THR A 545 -3.23 -20.40 -3.51
C THR A 545 -2.32 -20.82 -4.66
N LYS A 546 -1.81 -19.86 -5.42
CA LYS A 546 -0.81 -20.14 -6.48
C LYS A 546 0.48 -20.79 -5.94
N THR A 547 0.79 -20.60 -4.66
CA THR A 547 2.03 -21.05 -4.01
C THR A 547 1.83 -22.19 -3.02
N GLY A 548 0.63 -22.75 -2.89
CA GLY A 548 0.33 -23.87 -1.98
C GLY A 548 -1.03 -23.76 -1.30
N TYR A 549 -1.14 -24.31 -0.11
CA TYR A 549 -2.38 -24.31 0.68
C TYR A 549 -2.60 -22.93 1.31
N SER A 550 -3.85 -22.45 1.29
CA SER A 550 -4.22 -21.27 2.07
C SER A 550 -4.33 -21.63 3.55
N THR A 551 -3.72 -20.82 4.39
CA THR A 551 -3.85 -20.86 5.86
C THR A 551 -4.33 -19.52 6.40
N ASP A 552 -5.12 -18.79 5.61
CA ASP A 552 -5.74 -17.54 6.04
C ASP A 552 -6.75 -17.78 7.17
N ALA A 553 -7.12 -16.71 7.88
CA ALA A 553 -8.00 -16.81 9.04
C ALA A 553 -9.36 -17.44 8.69
N GLU A 554 -9.89 -17.16 7.50
CA GLU A 554 -11.16 -17.70 7.03
C GLU A 554 -11.09 -19.22 6.84
N VAL A 555 -10.01 -19.71 6.23
CA VAL A 555 -9.78 -21.15 6.05
C VAL A 555 -9.61 -21.86 7.40
N LEU A 556 -8.82 -21.26 8.30
CA LEU A 556 -8.63 -21.82 9.63
C LEU A 556 -9.93 -21.84 10.45
N ASP A 557 -10.75 -20.81 10.34
CA ASP A 557 -12.03 -20.75 11.05
C ASP A 557 -13.00 -21.85 10.57
N MET A 558 -13.03 -22.15 9.25
CA MET A 558 -13.79 -23.27 8.72
C MET A 558 -13.30 -24.65 9.24
N LEU A 559 -12.01 -24.76 9.53
CA LEU A 559 -11.37 -26.00 10.03
C LEU A 559 -11.36 -26.08 11.56
N ARG A 560 -11.94 -25.11 12.28
CA ARG A 560 -11.87 -25.01 13.75
C ARG A 560 -12.28 -26.27 14.47
N ASN A 561 -13.30 -26.96 13.97
CA ASN A 561 -13.87 -28.16 14.59
C ASN A 561 -13.22 -29.47 14.11
N ASP A 562 -12.32 -29.42 13.14
CA ASP A 562 -11.74 -30.62 12.55
C ASP A 562 -10.52 -31.13 13.34
N HIS A 563 -9.78 -30.24 14.01
CA HIS A 563 -8.63 -30.63 14.82
C HIS A 563 -8.28 -29.55 15.85
N GLU A 564 -7.95 -29.96 17.07
CA GLU A 564 -7.60 -29.05 18.19
C GLU A 564 -6.46 -28.05 17.84
N ILE A 565 -5.49 -28.47 17.03
CA ILE A 565 -4.37 -27.60 16.61
C ILE A 565 -4.84 -26.31 15.95
N VAL A 566 -5.97 -26.34 15.23
CA VAL A 566 -6.49 -25.18 14.50
C VAL A 566 -6.91 -24.06 15.47
N GLU A 567 -7.59 -24.43 16.55
CA GLU A 567 -7.97 -23.48 17.60
C GLU A 567 -6.74 -22.86 18.26
N GLN A 568 -5.72 -23.66 18.56
CA GLN A 568 -4.47 -23.18 19.14
C GLN A 568 -3.71 -22.23 18.19
N ILE A 569 -3.71 -22.50 16.86
CA ILE A 569 -3.10 -21.63 15.88
C ILE A 569 -3.84 -20.30 15.76
N LEU A 570 -5.17 -20.30 15.76
CA LEU A 570 -5.98 -19.09 15.74
C LEU A 570 -5.71 -18.24 17.00
N ALA A 571 -5.67 -18.86 18.18
CA ALA A 571 -5.33 -18.21 19.42
C ALA A 571 -3.89 -17.63 19.38
N TYR A 572 -2.91 -18.42 18.97
CA TYR A 572 -1.51 -18.01 18.82
C TYR A 572 -1.38 -16.77 17.91
N ARG A 573 -1.96 -16.82 16.71
CA ARG A 573 -1.90 -15.71 15.75
C ARG A 573 -2.56 -14.44 16.31
N SER A 574 -3.67 -14.60 17.03
CA SER A 574 -4.34 -13.48 17.68
C SER A 574 -3.45 -12.80 18.71
N VAL A 575 -2.84 -13.58 19.62
CA VAL A 575 -2.00 -13.04 20.69
C VAL A 575 -0.70 -12.46 20.14
N VAL A 576 -0.02 -13.16 19.23
CA VAL A 576 1.21 -12.67 18.57
C VAL A 576 0.98 -11.34 17.87
N LYS A 577 -0.15 -11.18 17.17
CA LYS A 577 -0.51 -9.91 16.54
C LYS A 577 -0.68 -8.79 17.57
N LEU A 578 -1.32 -9.07 18.70
CA LEU A 578 -1.51 -8.09 19.77
C LEU A 578 -0.18 -7.70 20.42
N VAL A 579 0.71 -8.65 20.65
CA VAL A 579 2.05 -8.40 21.18
C VAL A 579 2.86 -7.54 20.21
N SER A 580 3.05 -8.01 18.98
CA SER A 580 3.96 -7.36 18.03
C SER A 580 3.44 -6.03 17.49
N THR A 581 2.13 -5.91 17.26
CA THR A 581 1.56 -4.70 16.65
C THR A 581 1.30 -3.60 17.68
N TYR A 582 0.90 -3.97 18.90
CA TYR A 582 0.49 -2.99 19.91
C TYR A 582 1.45 -2.93 21.08
N LEU A 583 1.61 -4.00 21.88
CA LEU A 583 2.32 -3.90 23.15
C LEU A 583 3.80 -3.56 22.98
N GLU A 584 4.53 -4.25 22.10
CA GLU A 584 5.93 -3.93 21.78
C GLU A 584 6.06 -2.61 21.01
N GLY A 585 5.10 -2.33 20.13
CA GLY A 585 5.05 -1.07 19.40
C GLY A 585 4.86 0.14 20.32
N PHE A 586 4.00 0.04 21.33
CA PHE A 586 3.75 1.12 22.28
C PHE A 586 4.97 1.44 23.13
N GLU A 587 5.72 0.42 23.59
CA GLU A 587 6.92 0.60 24.41
C GLU A 587 7.93 1.56 23.77
N GLY A 588 8.11 1.47 22.43
CA GLY A 588 9.01 2.34 21.67
C GLY A 588 8.43 3.73 21.32
N LEU A 589 7.12 3.94 21.49
CA LEU A 589 6.42 5.15 21.07
C LEU A 589 5.93 6.03 22.24
N VAL A 590 6.08 5.55 23.48
CA VAL A 590 5.78 6.39 24.65
C VAL A 590 6.79 7.54 24.74
N ASN A 591 6.30 8.76 24.72
CA ASN A 591 7.15 9.93 24.91
C ASN A 591 7.65 9.99 26.37
N PRO A 592 8.97 10.00 26.62
CA PRO A 592 9.52 9.91 27.98
C PRO A 592 9.25 11.15 28.83
N HIS A 593 8.85 12.29 28.25
CA HIS A 593 8.55 13.53 28.99
C HIS A 593 7.08 13.62 29.37
N THR A 594 6.18 13.12 28.53
CA THR A 594 4.72 13.20 28.74
C THR A 594 4.12 11.90 29.25
N ASN A 595 4.81 10.77 29.12
CA ASN A 595 4.27 9.40 29.31
C ASN A 595 3.02 9.14 28.45
N ARG A 596 2.91 9.83 27.31
CA ARG A 596 1.79 9.74 26.37
C ARG A 596 2.24 9.16 25.04
N ILE A 597 1.31 8.57 24.35
CA ILE A 597 1.47 8.17 22.96
C ILE A 597 0.84 9.27 22.09
N HIS A 598 1.62 9.79 21.16
CA HIS A 598 1.23 10.82 20.22
C HIS A 598 1.09 10.22 18.83
N THR A 599 -0.10 9.68 18.53
CA THR A 599 -0.38 9.10 17.20
C THR A 599 -0.47 10.20 16.15
N SER A 600 -0.05 9.91 14.92
CA SER A 600 -0.25 10.80 13.77
C SER A 600 -1.60 10.52 13.11
N PHE A 601 -2.43 11.53 12.92
CA PHE A 601 -3.66 11.45 12.14
C PHE A 601 -3.43 11.90 10.71
N ASN A 602 -3.59 10.98 9.76
CA ASN A 602 -3.36 11.25 8.35
C ASN A 602 -4.68 11.55 7.64
N GLN A 603 -4.76 12.73 7.06
CA GLN A 603 -5.96 13.24 6.39
C GLN A 603 -6.04 12.85 4.91
N MET A 604 -4.90 12.60 4.26
CA MET A 604 -4.76 12.46 2.81
C MET A 604 -4.45 11.00 2.36
N VAL A 605 -4.81 9.99 3.16
CA VAL A 605 -4.50 8.58 2.86
C VAL A 605 -5.69 7.83 2.27
N THR A 606 -6.90 8.09 2.78
CA THR A 606 -8.07 7.31 2.37
C THR A 606 -8.84 7.99 1.23
N ALA A 607 -9.27 7.22 0.23
CA ALA A 607 -10.08 7.77 -0.86
C ALA A 607 -11.54 8.09 -0.45
N THR A 608 -11.96 7.75 0.77
CA THR A 608 -13.31 8.05 1.31
C THR A 608 -13.36 9.32 2.13
N GLY A 609 -12.21 9.95 2.41
CA GLY A 609 -12.11 11.09 3.34
C GLY A 609 -12.00 10.69 4.82
N ARG A 610 -12.08 9.41 5.19
CA ARG A 610 -11.84 8.98 6.57
C ARG A 610 -10.40 9.27 6.98
N LEU A 611 -10.19 9.63 8.24
CA LEU A 611 -8.85 9.73 8.82
C LEU A 611 -8.24 8.33 8.96
N SER A 612 -6.92 8.26 8.86
CA SER A 612 -6.16 7.09 9.31
C SER A 612 -5.18 7.50 10.40
N SER A 613 -4.82 6.55 11.25
CA SER A 613 -3.89 6.77 12.37
C SER A 613 -2.64 5.90 12.15
N SER A 614 -1.47 6.47 12.39
CA SER A 614 -0.19 5.76 12.32
C SER A 614 0.73 6.16 13.47
N ASP A 615 1.72 5.36 13.73
CA ASP A 615 2.79 5.56 14.70
C ASP A 615 2.33 5.88 16.13
N PRO A 616 1.45 5.03 16.73
CA PRO A 616 0.86 3.78 16.29
C PRO A 616 -0.57 3.95 15.73
N ASN A 617 -1.08 2.94 15.00
CA ASN A 617 -2.49 2.93 14.60
C ASN A 617 -3.41 2.57 15.80
N LEU A 618 -3.95 3.57 16.48
CA LEU A 618 -4.87 3.40 17.60
C LEU A 618 -6.31 3.07 17.18
N GLN A 619 -6.69 3.35 15.92
CA GLN A 619 -8.04 3.08 15.41
C GLN A 619 -8.35 1.60 15.21
N ASN A 620 -7.31 0.74 15.16
CA ASN A 620 -7.45 -0.68 14.86
C ASN A 620 -7.29 -1.60 16.09
N ILE A 621 -7.24 -1.06 17.31
CA ILE A 621 -7.19 -1.87 18.54
C ILE A 621 -8.54 -2.59 18.69
N PRO A 622 -8.58 -3.94 18.79
CA PRO A 622 -9.83 -4.69 18.86
C PRO A 622 -10.69 -4.30 20.08
N VAL A 623 -11.96 -4.03 19.84
CA VAL A 623 -12.92 -3.65 20.90
C VAL A 623 -13.65 -4.87 21.47
N ARG A 624 -13.95 -5.87 20.62
CA ARG A 624 -14.84 -6.99 20.95
C ARG A 624 -14.14 -8.15 21.66
N SER A 625 -12.82 -8.29 21.48
CA SER A 625 -12.08 -9.37 22.14
C SER A 625 -11.66 -8.95 23.55
N GLU A 626 -11.69 -9.90 24.50
CA GLU A 626 -11.25 -9.70 25.87
C GLU A 626 -9.82 -9.14 25.93
N LYS A 627 -8.90 -9.71 25.16
CA LYS A 627 -7.51 -9.25 25.07
C LYS A 627 -7.36 -7.85 24.47
N GLY A 628 -8.19 -7.51 23.50
CA GLY A 628 -8.23 -6.15 22.96
C GLY A 628 -8.71 -5.13 23.98
N ARG A 629 -9.69 -5.50 24.80
CA ARG A 629 -10.14 -4.68 25.92
C ARG A 629 -9.06 -4.52 26.98
N GLU A 630 -8.27 -5.56 27.28
CA GLU A 630 -7.14 -5.44 28.19
C GLU A 630 -6.10 -4.42 27.68
N ILE A 631 -5.83 -4.39 26.37
CA ILE A 631 -4.93 -3.38 25.78
C ILE A 631 -5.52 -1.97 25.89
N ARG A 632 -6.81 -1.81 25.62
CA ARG A 632 -7.48 -0.52 25.80
C ARG A 632 -7.51 -0.04 27.25
N ALA A 633 -7.55 -0.96 28.24
CA ALA A 633 -7.53 -0.62 29.64
C ALA A 633 -6.17 -0.07 30.13
N LEU A 634 -5.11 -0.18 29.33
CA LEU A 634 -3.81 0.47 29.60
C LEU A 634 -3.88 1.99 29.47
N PHE A 635 -4.82 2.51 28.69
CA PHE A 635 -5.02 3.94 28.50
C PHE A 635 -5.95 4.49 29.58
N LYS A 636 -5.46 5.49 30.32
CA LYS A 636 -6.13 6.07 31.48
C LYS A 636 -6.07 7.60 31.43
N PRO A 637 -7.00 8.31 32.08
CA PRO A 637 -6.84 9.74 32.32
C PRO A 637 -5.60 10.00 33.20
N HIS A 638 -4.92 11.14 32.99
CA HIS A 638 -3.72 11.50 33.72
C HIS A 638 -3.53 13.03 33.78
N ASP A 639 -2.62 13.49 34.64
CA ASP A 639 -2.19 14.89 34.74
C ASP A 639 -3.31 15.88 35.11
N GLY A 640 -4.20 15.52 36.02
CA GLY A 640 -5.27 16.40 36.52
C GLY A 640 -6.61 16.17 35.80
N TYR A 641 -6.71 15.13 35.01
CA TYR A 641 -7.97 14.64 34.42
C TYR A 641 -8.45 13.41 35.16
N ASP A 642 -9.77 13.29 35.30
CA ASP A 642 -10.38 12.29 36.16
C ASP A 642 -11.00 11.13 35.39
N MET A 643 -11.42 11.36 34.13
CA MET A 643 -12.10 10.34 33.33
C MET A 643 -11.94 10.57 31.83
N PHE A 644 -12.23 9.52 31.06
CA PHE A 644 -12.55 9.66 29.65
C PHE A 644 -14.06 9.82 29.44
N VAL A 645 -14.42 10.68 28.50
CA VAL A 645 -15.76 10.77 27.95
C VAL A 645 -15.69 10.47 26.46
N SER A 646 -16.49 9.49 26.02
CA SER A 646 -16.61 9.11 24.62
C SER A 646 -18.00 9.47 24.09
N ALA A 647 -18.06 9.97 22.88
CA ALA A 647 -19.28 10.22 22.14
C ALA A 647 -19.21 9.53 20.77
N ASP A 648 -20.11 8.57 20.52
CA ASP A 648 -20.16 7.73 19.32
C ASP A 648 -21.48 7.98 18.57
N TYR A 649 -21.40 8.20 17.25
CA TYR A 649 -22.61 8.36 16.44
C TYR A 649 -23.39 7.05 16.34
N SER A 650 -24.64 7.09 16.73
CA SER A 650 -25.55 5.95 16.62
C SER A 650 -25.99 5.77 15.17
N GLN A 651 -25.47 4.73 14.51
CA GLN A 651 -25.89 4.29 13.16
C GLN A 651 -25.82 5.39 12.08
N ILE A 652 -24.78 6.19 12.07
CA ILE A 652 -24.64 7.36 11.20
C ILE A 652 -24.82 7.02 9.72
N GLU A 653 -24.23 5.92 9.23
CA GLU A 653 -24.32 5.51 7.82
C GLU A 653 -25.78 5.20 7.40
N LEU A 654 -26.57 4.57 8.27
CA LEU A 654 -27.98 4.31 8.00
C LEU A 654 -28.83 5.59 8.04
N ARG A 655 -28.51 6.54 8.90
CA ARG A 655 -29.17 7.86 8.96
C ARG A 655 -28.87 8.68 7.70
N ILE A 656 -27.63 8.63 7.22
CA ILE A 656 -27.24 9.24 5.95
C ILE A 656 -27.95 8.57 4.78
N LEU A 657 -28.02 7.23 4.76
CA LEU A 657 -28.77 6.50 3.74
C LEU A 657 -30.26 6.91 3.72
N ALA A 658 -30.89 7.04 4.90
CA ALA A 658 -32.25 7.53 5.01
C ALA A 658 -32.41 8.95 4.43
N HIS A 659 -31.45 9.83 4.71
CA HIS A 659 -31.41 11.19 4.17
C HIS A 659 -31.29 11.23 2.65
N LEU A 660 -30.30 10.50 2.10
CA LEU A 660 -29.95 10.53 0.68
C LEU A 660 -30.95 9.77 -0.20
N SER A 661 -31.51 8.67 0.30
CA SER A 661 -32.52 7.89 -0.43
C SER A 661 -33.92 8.50 -0.35
N GLU A 662 -34.18 9.36 0.65
CA GLU A 662 -35.48 9.93 0.97
C GLU A 662 -36.56 8.87 1.24
N ASP A 663 -36.17 7.67 1.68
CA ASP A 663 -37.10 6.59 1.98
C ASP A 663 -38.01 6.94 3.19
N PRO A 664 -39.36 7.04 2.99
CA PRO A 664 -40.25 7.53 4.04
C PRO A 664 -40.37 6.58 5.23
N ALA A 665 -40.26 5.26 5.00
CA ALA A 665 -40.36 4.28 6.07
C ALA A 665 -39.13 4.34 6.98
N LEU A 666 -37.95 4.41 6.37
CA LEU A 666 -36.68 4.52 7.09
C LEU A 666 -36.59 5.86 7.86
N ILE A 667 -36.99 6.97 7.23
CA ILE A 667 -37.03 8.29 7.87
C ILE A 667 -37.97 8.27 9.07
N GLN A 668 -39.17 7.68 8.94
CA GLN A 668 -40.15 7.64 10.03
C GLN A 668 -39.64 6.78 11.19
N ALA A 669 -39.03 5.64 10.93
CA ALA A 669 -38.44 4.78 11.96
C ALA A 669 -37.41 5.52 12.81
N PHE A 670 -36.51 6.26 12.17
CA PHE A 670 -35.51 7.09 12.89
C PHE A 670 -36.12 8.23 13.67
N LYS A 671 -37.19 8.90 13.15
CA LYS A 671 -37.90 9.98 13.87
C LYS A 671 -38.65 9.47 15.08
N ASN A 672 -39.15 8.23 15.02
CA ASN A 672 -39.81 7.59 16.14
C ASN A 672 -38.85 7.01 17.18
N GLY A 673 -37.53 7.01 16.92
CA GLY A 673 -36.52 6.40 17.81
C GLY A 673 -36.62 4.87 17.86
N GLU A 674 -37.10 4.22 16.79
CA GLU A 674 -37.25 2.77 16.72
C GLU A 674 -35.90 2.06 16.54
N ASP A 675 -35.80 0.82 17.03
CA ASP A 675 -34.66 -0.06 16.73
C ASP A 675 -34.65 -0.41 15.23
N ILE A 676 -33.84 0.26 14.44
CA ILE A 676 -33.86 0.16 12.97
C ILE A 676 -33.66 -1.28 12.46
N HIS A 677 -32.88 -2.10 13.16
CA HIS A 677 -32.67 -3.48 12.76
C HIS A 677 -33.89 -4.34 13.06
N ARG A 678 -34.55 -4.09 14.17
CA ARG A 678 -35.80 -4.75 14.51
C ARG A 678 -36.91 -4.29 13.58
N PHE A 679 -37.00 -2.99 13.30
CA PHE A 679 -37.92 -2.40 12.34
C PHE A 679 -37.75 -3.00 10.93
N THR A 680 -36.53 -3.06 10.44
CA THR A 680 -36.22 -3.69 9.14
C THR A 680 -36.64 -5.17 9.13
N ALA A 681 -36.37 -5.94 10.17
CA ALA A 681 -36.78 -7.34 10.26
C ALA A 681 -38.33 -7.47 10.23
N ALA A 682 -39.07 -6.64 10.98
CA ALA A 682 -40.53 -6.61 10.98
C ALA A 682 -41.07 -6.30 9.59
N GLU A 683 -40.59 -5.25 8.93
CA GLU A 683 -41.00 -4.83 7.59
C GLU A 683 -40.72 -5.90 6.51
N VAL A 684 -39.52 -6.45 6.51
CA VAL A 684 -39.11 -7.44 5.51
C VAL A 684 -39.85 -8.76 5.67
N LEU A 685 -40.05 -9.21 6.91
CA LEU A 685 -40.72 -10.49 7.21
C LEU A 685 -42.24 -10.36 7.35
N GLY A 686 -42.80 -9.14 7.34
CA GLY A 686 -44.23 -8.89 7.50
C GLY A 686 -44.76 -9.27 8.90
N LYS A 687 -43.94 -9.02 9.96
CA LYS A 687 -44.25 -9.31 11.37
C LYS A 687 -44.45 -8.03 12.16
N SER A 688 -45.06 -8.13 13.34
CA SER A 688 -45.04 -7.03 14.31
C SER A 688 -43.65 -6.90 14.98
N LEU A 689 -43.31 -5.73 15.52
CA LEU A 689 -42.04 -5.48 16.18
C LEU A 689 -41.76 -6.44 17.34
N GLU A 690 -42.86 -6.82 18.07
CA GLU A 690 -42.77 -7.74 19.20
C GLU A 690 -42.47 -9.18 18.81
N GLU A 691 -42.88 -9.59 17.60
CA GLU A 691 -42.69 -10.95 17.08
C GLU A 691 -41.33 -11.17 16.51
N VAL A 692 -40.52 -10.12 16.31
CA VAL A 692 -39.15 -10.22 15.76
C VAL A 692 -38.22 -10.87 16.80
N THR A 693 -37.68 -12.02 16.41
CA THR A 693 -36.69 -12.75 17.24
C THR A 693 -35.32 -12.09 17.24
N PRO A 694 -34.45 -12.35 18.24
CA PRO A 694 -33.09 -11.86 18.28
C PRO A 694 -32.26 -12.28 17.04
N LEU A 695 -32.51 -13.47 16.50
CA LEU A 695 -31.83 -13.98 15.30
C LEU A 695 -32.25 -13.18 14.06
N GLU A 696 -33.54 -12.96 13.86
CA GLU A 696 -34.08 -12.15 12.75
C GLU A 696 -33.58 -10.70 12.79
N ARG A 697 -33.57 -10.11 13.99
CA ARG A 697 -32.92 -8.81 14.20
C ARG A 697 -31.43 -8.80 13.81
N SER A 698 -30.69 -9.86 14.16
CA SER A 698 -29.28 -10.00 13.78
C SER A 698 -29.10 -10.15 12.27
N HIS A 699 -29.96 -10.91 11.61
CA HIS A 699 -29.98 -11.02 10.15
C HIS A 699 -30.27 -9.67 9.48
N ALA A 700 -31.28 -8.94 9.96
CA ALA A 700 -31.59 -7.62 9.46
C ALA A 700 -30.45 -6.62 9.69
N LYS A 701 -29.71 -6.73 10.79
CA LYS A 701 -28.49 -5.94 11.01
C LYS A 701 -27.44 -6.21 9.92
N ALA A 702 -27.16 -7.46 9.61
CA ALA A 702 -26.22 -7.83 8.57
C ALA A 702 -26.69 -7.36 7.17
N ILE A 703 -28.00 -7.42 6.90
CA ILE A 703 -28.58 -6.93 5.65
C ILE A 703 -28.45 -5.41 5.55
N ASN A 704 -28.83 -4.66 6.58
CA ASN A 704 -28.78 -3.19 6.60
C ASN A 704 -27.36 -2.68 6.29
N PHE A 705 -26.35 -3.26 6.93
CA PHE A 705 -24.95 -2.92 6.62
C PHE A 705 -24.50 -3.46 5.26
N GLY A 706 -24.89 -4.70 4.94
CA GLY A 706 -24.56 -5.32 3.66
C GLY A 706 -25.06 -4.51 2.45
N ILE A 707 -26.26 -3.97 2.52
CA ILE A 707 -26.82 -3.12 1.45
C ILE A 707 -26.00 -1.86 1.23
N ILE A 708 -25.56 -1.19 2.28
CA ILE A 708 -24.67 0.00 2.18
C ILE A 708 -23.35 -0.36 1.46
N TYR A 709 -22.84 -1.57 1.71
CA TYR A 709 -21.62 -2.06 1.07
C TYR A 709 -21.84 -2.80 -0.26
N GLY A 710 -23.07 -2.80 -0.79
CA GLY A 710 -23.40 -3.46 -2.04
C GLY A 710 -23.21 -4.98 -2.00
N ILE A 711 -23.63 -5.62 -0.91
CA ILE A 711 -23.47 -7.07 -0.70
C ILE A 711 -24.21 -7.87 -1.79
N SER A 712 -23.56 -8.93 -2.27
CA SER A 712 -24.19 -9.90 -3.18
C SER A 712 -24.96 -10.99 -2.41
N ASP A 713 -25.84 -11.70 -3.12
CA ASP A 713 -26.52 -12.89 -2.60
C ASP A 713 -25.53 -13.94 -2.07
N PHE A 714 -24.38 -14.10 -2.73
CA PHE A 714 -23.31 -14.99 -2.27
C PHE A 714 -22.64 -14.48 -0.98
N GLY A 715 -22.33 -13.19 -0.90
CA GLY A 715 -21.77 -12.58 0.31
C GLY A 715 -22.71 -12.74 1.50
N LEU A 716 -23.98 -12.36 1.33
CA LEU A 716 -24.98 -12.45 2.38
C LEU A 716 -25.24 -13.89 2.83
N SER A 717 -25.30 -14.86 1.89
CA SER A 717 -25.49 -16.28 2.24
C SER A 717 -24.39 -16.81 3.15
N ARG A 718 -23.15 -16.41 2.88
CA ARG A 718 -22.00 -16.78 3.69
C ARG A 718 -22.03 -16.14 5.07
N ASP A 719 -22.32 -14.84 5.14
CA ASP A 719 -22.30 -14.08 6.39
C ASP A 719 -23.42 -14.51 7.36
N LEU A 720 -24.56 -14.96 6.83
CA LEU A 720 -25.70 -15.44 7.63
C LEU A 720 -25.74 -16.98 7.79
N GLY A 721 -24.92 -17.73 7.07
CA GLY A 721 -24.96 -19.21 7.06
C GLY A 721 -26.24 -19.78 6.46
N ILE A 722 -26.87 -19.07 5.51
CA ILE A 722 -28.08 -19.47 4.81
C ILE A 722 -27.78 -19.84 3.35
N THR A 723 -28.75 -20.42 2.66
CA THR A 723 -28.60 -20.71 1.23
C THR A 723 -28.56 -19.43 0.39
N ARG A 724 -27.95 -19.51 -0.79
CA ARG A 724 -27.90 -18.39 -1.73
C ARG A 724 -29.31 -17.95 -2.20
N ALA A 725 -30.23 -18.91 -2.30
CA ALA A 725 -31.62 -18.65 -2.68
C ALA A 725 -32.33 -17.80 -1.60
N GLU A 726 -32.18 -18.18 -0.33
CA GLU A 726 -32.73 -17.42 0.80
C GLU A 726 -32.11 -16.03 0.90
N ALA A 727 -30.78 -15.91 0.73
CA ALA A 727 -30.10 -14.62 0.72
C ALA A 727 -30.63 -13.69 -0.39
N LYS A 728 -30.87 -14.23 -1.58
CA LYS A 728 -31.45 -13.49 -2.70
C LYS A 728 -32.86 -13.04 -2.40
N GLU A 729 -33.71 -13.91 -1.84
CA GLU A 729 -35.07 -13.58 -1.44
C GLU A 729 -35.09 -12.46 -0.38
N TYR A 730 -34.20 -12.52 0.61
CA TYR A 730 -34.04 -11.44 1.61
C TYR A 730 -33.69 -10.09 0.96
N ILE A 731 -32.74 -10.05 0.02
CA ILE A 731 -32.36 -8.82 -0.69
C ILE A 731 -33.58 -8.29 -1.51
N GLU A 732 -34.29 -9.16 -2.22
CA GLU A 732 -35.48 -8.79 -3.01
C GLU A 732 -36.60 -8.25 -2.12
N LEU A 733 -36.89 -8.89 -0.99
CA LEU A 733 -37.85 -8.42 0.00
C LEU A 733 -37.43 -7.07 0.58
N TYR A 734 -36.19 -6.90 0.94
CA TYR A 734 -35.66 -5.62 1.43
C TYR A 734 -35.92 -4.49 0.42
N PHE A 735 -35.53 -4.64 -0.81
CA PHE A 735 -35.72 -3.61 -1.83
C PHE A 735 -37.20 -3.41 -2.23
N SER A 736 -38.04 -4.42 -2.06
CA SER A 736 -39.49 -4.25 -2.25
C SER A 736 -40.14 -3.39 -1.16
N ARG A 737 -39.59 -3.42 0.06
CA ARG A 737 -40.02 -2.60 1.18
C ARG A 737 -39.44 -1.21 1.19
N TYR A 738 -38.19 -1.08 0.70
CA TYR A 738 -37.46 0.18 0.61
C TYR A 738 -37.13 0.55 -0.85
N PRO A 739 -38.10 0.82 -1.70
CA PRO A 739 -37.86 1.05 -3.13
C PRO A 739 -37.07 2.32 -3.42
N GLN A 740 -37.12 3.32 -2.52
CA GLN A 740 -36.34 4.54 -2.67
C GLN A 740 -34.82 4.29 -2.43
N ILE A 741 -34.48 3.35 -1.54
CA ILE A 741 -33.10 2.94 -1.32
C ILE A 741 -32.56 2.30 -2.60
N LYS A 742 -33.32 1.38 -3.22
CA LYS A 742 -32.91 0.79 -4.50
C LYS A 742 -32.74 1.84 -5.58
N GLY A 743 -33.69 2.75 -5.72
CA GLY A 743 -33.64 3.85 -6.69
C GLY A 743 -32.43 4.76 -6.47
N TYR A 744 -32.06 5.01 -5.24
CA TYR A 744 -30.85 5.75 -4.90
C TYR A 744 -29.58 5.01 -5.33
N MET A 745 -29.47 3.72 -4.98
CA MET A 745 -28.30 2.90 -5.36
C MET A 745 -28.12 2.82 -6.88
N ASP A 746 -29.24 2.57 -7.60
CA ASP A 746 -29.23 2.51 -9.07
C ASP A 746 -28.80 3.86 -9.70
N ARG A 747 -29.24 5.00 -9.14
CA ARG A 747 -28.80 6.34 -9.57
C ARG A 747 -27.32 6.56 -9.34
N MET A 748 -26.76 6.19 -8.20
CA MET A 748 -25.32 6.36 -7.90
C MET A 748 -24.45 5.58 -8.88
N VAL A 749 -24.87 4.37 -9.23
CA VAL A 749 -24.17 3.56 -10.25
C VAL A 749 -24.28 4.21 -11.62
N GLN A 750 -25.47 4.69 -12.00
CA GLN A 750 -25.68 5.36 -13.28
C GLN A 750 -24.84 6.65 -13.38
N GLU A 751 -24.88 7.51 -12.39
CA GLU A 751 -24.08 8.74 -12.33
C GLU A 751 -22.58 8.44 -12.42
N ALA A 752 -22.13 7.38 -11.75
CA ALA A 752 -20.74 6.94 -11.83
C ALA A 752 -20.36 6.49 -13.26
N HIS A 753 -21.22 5.77 -13.96
CA HIS A 753 -20.98 5.37 -15.35
C HIS A 753 -20.92 6.58 -16.30
N GLU A 754 -21.70 7.63 -16.04
CA GLU A 754 -21.75 8.84 -16.87
C GLU A 754 -20.60 9.81 -16.60
N SER A 755 -20.27 10.04 -15.30
CA SER A 755 -19.29 11.05 -14.89
C SER A 755 -17.90 10.48 -14.58
N GLY A 756 -17.77 9.16 -14.39
CA GLY A 756 -16.53 8.52 -13.96
C GLY A 756 -16.22 8.71 -12.46
N SER A 757 -17.15 9.32 -11.69
CA SER A 757 -16.92 9.63 -10.26
C SER A 757 -18.22 9.66 -9.48
N VAL A 758 -18.13 9.69 -8.14
CA VAL A 758 -19.24 9.95 -7.23
C VAL A 758 -18.87 11.04 -6.22
N ARG A 759 -19.88 11.62 -5.56
CA ARG A 759 -19.69 12.72 -4.61
C ARG A 759 -20.39 12.45 -3.28
N THR A 760 -19.82 13.00 -2.20
CA THR A 760 -20.50 13.10 -0.89
C THR A 760 -21.49 14.28 -0.89
N MET A 761 -22.28 14.36 0.18
CA MET A 761 -23.18 15.51 0.42
C MET A 761 -22.45 16.86 0.48
N PHE A 762 -21.18 16.86 0.87
CA PHE A 762 -20.32 18.04 0.97
C PHE A 762 -19.44 18.26 -0.28
N GLY A 763 -19.69 17.51 -1.35
CA GLY A 763 -19.01 17.69 -2.63
C GLY A 763 -17.70 16.91 -2.79
N ARG A 764 -17.23 16.16 -1.78
CA ARG A 764 -16.01 15.34 -1.91
C ARG A 764 -16.14 14.39 -3.10
N VAL A 765 -15.15 14.43 -3.98
CA VAL A 765 -15.12 13.63 -5.22
C VAL A 765 -14.35 12.33 -5.00
N ARG A 766 -14.87 11.24 -5.52
CA ARG A 766 -14.13 9.98 -5.66
C ARG A 766 -14.17 9.51 -7.10
N PRO A 767 -13.05 9.58 -7.85
CA PRO A 767 -12.92 9.02 -9.19
C PRO A 767 -13.04 7.49 -9.17
N LEU A 768 -13.66 6.92 -10.18
CA LEU A 768 -13.90 5.48 -10.34
C LEU A 768 -13.43 5.02 -11.73
N PRO A 769 -12.12 4.92 -11.96
CA PRO A 769 -11.56 4.62 -13.28
C PRO A 769 -12.00 3.26 -13.85
N ASP A 770 -12.32 2.31 -12.97
CA ASP A 770 -12.76 0.96 -13.35
C ASP A 770 -14.27 0.82 -13.58
N ILE A 771 -15.07 1.90 -13.45
CA ILE A 771 -16.53 1.82 -13.54
C ILE A 771 -17.03 1.30 -14.90
N ASN A 772 -16.31 1.61 -15.98
CA ASN A 772 -16.60 1.18 -17.34
C ASN A 772 -15.68 0.02 -17.81
N SER A 773 -15.00 -0.66 -16.89
CA SER A 773 -14.08 -1.76 -17.19
C SER A 773 -14.81 -2.95 -17.84
N ARG A 774 -14.19 -3.55 -18.86
CA ARG A 774 -14.68 -4.81 -19.46
C ARG A 774 -14.55 -6.00 -18.51
N ASN A 775 -13.63 -5.92 -17.54
CA ASN A 775 -13.49 -6.93 -16.51
C ASN A 775 -14.62 -6.84 -15.49
N PHE A 776 -15.45 -7.89 -15.43
CA PHE A 776 -16.62 -7.94 -14.56
C PHE A 776 -16.28 -7.67 -13.08
N ASN A 777 -15.19 -8.26 -12.56
CA ASN A 777 -14.82 -8.11 -11.16
C ASN A 777 -14.42 -6.67 -10.81
N ARG A 778 -13.63 -6.02 -11.69
CA ARG A 778 -13.24 -4.60 -11.52
C ARG A 778 -14.45 -3.70 -11.60
N ARG A 779 -15.28 -3.86 -12.62
CA ARG A 779 -16.50 -3.07 -12.78
C ARG A 779 -17.45 -3.26 -11.60
N SER A 780 -17.72 -4.49 -11.18
CA SER A 780 -18.60 -4.76 -10.04
C SER A 780 -18.04 -4.20 -8.71
N PHE A 781 -16.71 -4.18 -8.55
CA PHE A 781 -16.09 -3.50 -7.41
C PHE A 781 -16.30 -1.99 -7.47
N ALA A 782 -16.11 -1.36 -8.65
CA ALA A 782 -16.34 0.07 -8.85
C ALA A 782 -17.80 0.46 -8.63
N GLU A 783 -18.76 -0.36 -9.09
CA GLU A 783 -20.21 -0.16 -8.86
C GLU A 783 -20.54 -0.19 -7.35
N ARG A 784 -20.00 -1.17 -6.60
CA ARG A 784 -20.15 -1.20 -5.14
C ARG A 784 -19.53 0.02 -4.46
N THR A 785 -18.36 0.45 -4.95
CA THR A 785 -17.69 1.65 -4.45
C THR A 785 -18.53 2.90 -4.73
N ALA A 786 -19.20 2.98 -5.89
CA ALA A 786 -20.11 4.07 -6.23
C ALA A 786 -21.29 4.18 -5.27
N MET A 787 -21.88 3.07 -4.86
CA MET A 787 -22.98 3.03 -3.89
C MET A 787 -22.56 3.42 -2.47
N ASN A 788 -21.38 2.92 -2.03
CA ASN A 788 -20.90 3.10 -0.67
C ASN A 788 -20.29 4.47 -0.40
N THR A 789 -19.51 5.01 -1.35
CA THR A 789 -18.71 6.23 -1.12
C THR A 789 -19.52 7.46 -0.71
N PRO A 790 -20.69 7.77 -1.30
CA PRO A 790 -21.46 8.93 -0.89
C PRO A 790 -21.93 8.84 0.58
N ILE A 791 -22.21 7.63 1.07
CA ILE A 791 -22.67 7.39 2.44
C ILE A 791 -21.48 7.48 3.40
N GLN A 792 -20.45 6.67 3.18
CA GLN A 792 -19.29 6.58 4.06
C GLN A 792 -18.47 7.88 4.05
N GLY A 793 -18.32 8.53 2.89
CA GLY A 793 -17.61 9.80 2.79
C GLY A 793 -18.38 10.93 3.46
N THR A 794 -19.71 10.97 3.35
CA THR A 794 -20.55 11.94 4.09
C THR A 794 -20.43 11.73 5.60
N ALA A 795 -20.37 10.49 6.09
CA ALA A 795 -20.11 10.22 7.50
C ALA A 795 -18.73 10.76 7.95
N ALA A 796 -17.71 10.57 7.12
CA ALA A 796 -16.37 11.13 7.37
C ALA A 796 -16.37 12.67 7.39
N ASP A 797 -17.11 13.32 6.51
CA ASP A 797 -17.23 14.78 6.49
C ASP A 797 -17.96 15.30 7.73
N ILE A 798 -19.02 14.61 8.16
CA ILE A 798 -19.80 14.96 9.38
C ILE A 798 -18.94 14.86 10.64
N ILE A 799 -18.17 13.77 10.83
CA ILE A 799 -17.33 13.63 12.03
C ILE A 799 -16.21 14.69 12.05
N LYS A 800 -15.66 15.05 10.88
CA LYS A 800 -14.66 16.12 10.76
C LYS A 800 -15.20 17.49 11.17
N LEU A 801 -16.41 17.81 10.69
CA LEU A 801 -17.12 19.03 11.13
C LEU A 801 -17.36 19.02 12.64
N ALA A 802 -17.83 17.89 13.19
CA ALA A 802 -18.07 17.74 14.62
C ALA A 802 -16.77 17.92 15.43
N MET A 803 -15.64 17.37 14.97
CA MET A 803 -14.34 17.56 15.60
C MET A 803 -13.96 19.05 15.69
N ASN A 804 -14.10 19.77 14.58
CA ASN A 804 -13.79 21.21 14.54
C ASN A 804 -14.68 22.00 15.50
N GLN A 805 -15.99 21.71 15.53
CA GLN A 805 -16.95 22.39 16.42
C GLN A 805 -16.71 22.05 17.90
N VAL A 806 -16.38 20.79 18.23
CA VAL A 806 -16.05 20.37 19.60
C VAL A 806 -14.81 21.10 20.10
N GLU A 807 -13.72 21.09 19.31
CA GLU A 807 -12.48 21.77 19.70
C GLU A 807 -12.68 23.28 19.89
N GLN A 808 -13.38 23.93 18.97
CA GLN A 808 -13.72 25.33 19.06
C GLN A 808 -14.58 25.64 20.31
N ALA A 809 -15.59 24.83 20.57
CA ALA A 809 -16.47 25.02 21.74
C ALA A 809 -15.76 24.80 23.08
N LEU A 810 -14.80 23.87 23.15
CA LEU A 810 -13.94 23.68 24.33
C LEU A 810 -13.07 24.94 24.58
N GLU A 811 -12.49 25.51 23.53
CA GLU A 811 -11.68 26.73 23.60
C GLU A 811 -12.52 27.96 23.99
N GLU A 812 -13.65 28.19 23.32
CA GLU A 812 -14.55 29.33 23.59
C GLU A 812 -15.10 29.34 25.01
N GLN A 813 -15.40 28.16 25.57
CA GLN A 813 -15.90 28.01 26.93
C GLN A 813 -14.77 27.99 27.98
N GLY A 814 -13.51 28.02 27.56
CA GLY A 814 -12.34 28.00 28.44
C GLY A 814 -12.24 26.73 29.29
N LEU A 815 -12.71 25.58 28.79
CA LEU A 815 -12.66 24.32 29.49
C LEU A 815 -11.25 23.72 29.50
N GLN A 816 -10.89 23.04 30.59
CA GLN A 816 -9.62 22.32 30.72
C GLN A 816 -9.66 20.98 29.99
N SER A 817 -10.86 20.37 29.93
CA SER A 817 -11.11 19.14 29.22
C SER A 817 -10.72 19.24 27.76
N ARG A 818 -10.18 18.14 27.18
CA ARG A 818 -9.56 18.17 25.85
C ARG A 818 -9.84 16.92 25.02
N ILE A 819 -9.87 17.09 23.71
CA ILE A 819 -10.02 16.02 22.75
C ILE A 819 -8.68 15.26 22.59
N LEU A 820 -8.75 13.91 22.55
CA LEU A 820 -7.56 13.06 22.43
C LEU A 820 -7.54 12.23 21.15
N LEU A 821 -8.65 11.56 20.84
CA LEU A 821 -8.72 10.59 19.75
C LEU A 821 -10.00 10.74 18.94
N GLN A 822 -9.87 10.43 17.68
CA GLN A 822 -10.98 10.11 16.78
C GLN A 822 -10.83 8.65 16.34
N VAL A 823 -11.85 7.81 16.56
CA VAL A 823 -11.83 6.39 16.22
C VAL A 823 -13.12 6.02 15.50
N HIS A 824 -13.07 5.84 14.17
CA HIS A 824 -14.24 5.59 13.32
C HIS A 824 -15.29 6.72 13.42
N ASP A 825 -16.39 6.50 14.11
CA ASP A 825 -17.48 7.46 14.30
C ASP A 825 -17.52 8.03 15.75
N GLU A 826 -16.44 7.81 16.51
CA GLU A 826 -16.30 8.11 17.95
C GLU A 826 -15.26 9.23 18.18
N LEU A 827 -15.56 10.11 19.13
CA LEU A 827 -14.61 11.07 19.72
C LEU A 827 -14.33 10.68 21.17
N VAL A 828 -13.07 10.70 21.59
CA VAL A 828 -12.63 10.40 22.96
C VAL A 828 -11.96 11.64 23.55
N LEU A 829 -12.45 12.08 24.69
CA LEU A 829 -11.96 13.23 25.43
C LEU A 829 -11.42 12.80 26.80
N GLU A 830 -10.46 13.55 27.31
CA GLU A 830 -9.98 13.49 28.68
C GLU A 830 -10.60 14.65 29.47
N VAL A 831 -11.30 14.36 30.58
CA VAL A 831 -12.25 15.28 31.21
C VAL A 831 -11.97 15.45 32.69
N VAL A 832 -12.06 16.68 33.17
CA VAL A 832 -12.02 17.01 34.60
C VAL A 832 -13.41 16.77 35.19
N GLU A 833 -13.50 16.14 36.36
CA GLU A 833 -14.78 15.77 36.99
C GLU A 833 -15.75 16.96 37.12
N SER A 834 -15.23 18.15 37.44
CA SER A 834 -16.06 19.38 37.56
C SER A 834 -16.68 19.86 36.25
N GLU A 835 -16.16 19.42 35.08
CA GLU A 835 -16.61 19.80 33.74
C GLU A 835 -17.47 18.72 33.06
N GLN A 836 -17.64 17.52 33.68
CA GLN A 836 -18.26 16.35 33.05
C GLN A 836 -19.61 16.66 32.41
N GLU A 837 -20.59 17.20 33.17
CA GLU A 837 -21.94 17.49 32.65
C GLU A 837 -21.91 18.52 31.50
N GLN A 838 -20.99 19.50 31.60
CA GLN A 838 -20.84 20.53 30.57
C GLN A 838 -20.27 19.93 29.29
N VAL A 839 -19.21 19.08 29.40
CA VAL A 839 -18.58 18.41 28.25
C VAL A 839 -19.54 17.43 27.59
N GLU A 840 -20.29 16.61 28.36
CA GLU A 840 -21.29 15.69 27.80
C GLU A 840 -22.39 16.44 27.04
N THR A 841 -22.84 17.59 27.55
CA THR A 841 -23.83 18.46 26.90
C THR A 841 -23.25 19.10 25.64
N LEU A 842 -22.00 19.58 25.71
CA LEU A 842 -21.28 20.17 24.58
C LEU A 842 -21.14 19.14 23.43
N LEU A 843 -20.69 17.92 23.75
CA LEU A 843 -20.53 16.85 22.76
C LEU A 843 -21.87 16.53 22.07
N ARG A 844 -22.96 16.36 22.82
CA ARG A 844 -24.27 16.13 22.22
C ARG A 844 -24.67 17.26 21.30
N ASN A 845 -24.53 18.51 21.72
CA ASN A 845 -24.92 19.65 20.92
C ASN A 845 -24.07 19.78 19.65
N CYS A 846 -22.75 19.72 19.77
CA CYS A 846 -21.85 19.84 18.62
C CYS A 846 -22.01 18.70 17.61
N MET A 847 -22.19 17.46 18.08
CA MET A 847 -22.25 16.31 17.18
C MET A 847 -23.65 16.11 16.57
N GLU A 848 -24.73 16.26 17.38
CA GLU A 848 -26.08 16.04 16.86
C GLU A 848 -26.61 17.18 15.99
N GLN A 849 -26.12 18.42 16.20
CA GLN A 849 -26.58 19.62 15.48
C GLN A 849 -25.61 20.08 14.40
N VAL A 850 -24.51 19.37 14.18
CA VAL A 850 -23.44 19.74 13.22
C VAL A 850 -23.96 19.92 11.79
N VAL A 851 -25.00 19.19 11.42
CA VAL A 851 -25.66 19.26 10.11
C VAL A 851 -27.15 18.90 10.24
N THR A 852 -27.97 19.50 9.41
CA THR A 852 -29.41 19.20 9.36
C THR A 852 -29.70 18.11 8.33
N LEU A 853 -30.05 16.93 8.80
CA LEU A 853 -30.55 15.82 7.96
C LEU A 853 -32.08 15.70 8.03
N ARG A 854 -32.69 14.89 7.17
CA ARG A 854 -34.13 14.52 7.25
C ARG A 854 -34.47 13.67 8.47
N VAL A 855 -33.44 13.09 9.08
CA VAL A 855 -33.52 12.30 10.32
C VAL A 855 -32.61 12.94 11.37
N PRO A 856 -32.93 12.86 12.69
CA PRO A 856 -31.99 13.40 13.69
C PRO A 856 -30.70 12.59 13.71
N LEU A 857 -29.56 13.27 13.88
CA LEU A 857 -28.34 12.62 14.34
C LEU A 857 -28.49 12.35 15.84
N GLN A 858 -27.88 11.27 16.31
CA GLN A 858 -27.93 10.86 17.70
C GLN A 858 -26.56 10.35 18.13
N VAL A 859 -26.13 10.73 19.33
CA VAL A 859 -24.84 10.32 19.91
C VAL A 859 -25.06 9.58 21.22
N ASP A 860 -24.38 8.47 21.37
CA ASP A 860 -24.28 7.77 22.64
C ASP A 860 -23.05 8.29 23.39
N VAL A 861 -23.25 8.85 24.59
CA VAL A 861 -22.19 9.42 25.40
C VAL A 861 -21.97 8.57 26.64
N HIS A 862 -20.73 8.15 26.88
CA HIS A 862 -20.32 7.34 28.00
C HIS A 862 -19.09 7.92 28.69
N SER A 863 -18.97 7.71 30.00
CA SER A 863 -17.79 8.10 30.78
C SER A 863 -17.21 6.94 31.56
N ALA A 864 -15.89 6.83 31.64
CA ALA A 864 -15.19 5.79 32.38
C ALA A 864 -13.74 6.18 32.77
N GLN A 865 -13.14 5.37 33.66
CA GLN A 865 -11.78 5.57 34.16
C GLN A 865 -10.67 4.97 33.26
N ASN A 866 -11.03 4.33 32.16
CA ASN A 866 -10.12 3.81 31.17
C ASN A 866 -10.82 3.67 29.82
N TRP A 867 -10.07 3.53 28.75
CA TRP A 867 -10.63 3.48 27.39
C TRP A 867 -11.39 2.19 27.06
N ALA A 868 -11.17 1.10 27.81
CA ALA A 868 -11.90 -0.16 27.59
C ALA A 868 -13.35 -0.10 28.05
N ASP A 869 -13.63 0.70 29.08
CA ASP A 869 -14.94 0.74 29.76
C ASP A 869 -15.79 1.94 29.31
N VAL A 870 -15.28 2.81 28.47
CA VAL A 870 -15.98 4.01 27.99
C VAL A 870 -17.02 3.70 26.88
N LYS A 871 -17.22 2.41 26.56
CA LYS A 871 -18.20 1.92 25.57
C LYS A 871 -19.30 1.12 26.19
#